data_561b5a5d04afd0bef613fcc4c796b2e2
#
_entry.id   561b5a5d04afd0bef613fcc4c796b2e2
#
_cell.length_a   1.000
_cell.length_b   1.000
_cell.length_c   1.000
_cell.angle_alpha   90.00
_cell.angle_beta   90.00
_cell.angle_gamma   90.00
#
_symmetry.space_group_name_H-M   'P 1'
#
loop_
_entity.id
_entity.type
_entity.pdbx_description
1 polymer ?
#
loop_
_entity_poly.entity_id
_entity_poly.type
_entity_poly.pdbx_seq_one_letter_code
_entity_poly.pdbx_strand_id
1 'polypeptide(L)'
;MSSLKESMMSVNEVDLHKLQIHDPFLGQYQHLVRDVVIPYQWAALNDRVDDAEPSHAIANFRIAAGQQTGEFYGMVFQDSDVAKWLEAVAWSLCQKPDAELEKTADEVIELVAAAQCEDGYLNTYFTVKAPQDRWTNLAECHELYCAGHMIEAGVAFFQATGKRRLLAVVCKLADHIDSVFGPGEQQLHGYPGHPEIELALMRLYDVTQEPRYMALADYFITQRGTQPHFYDDEYQKRGQTSYWHTYGPAWMIKDKAYSQAHQPLAEQQHAVGHAVRFVYLMTGVAHLARLSQDESKRQDCLRLWHNMAQRQLYITGGIGSQSSGEAFSSDYDLPNDTVYAESCASIGLMMFARRMLEMEADSQYADVMERALYNTVLGGMALDGKHFFYVNPLEVHPKSLPFNHIYDHVKPVRQRWFGCACCPPNIARLLTSLGHYIYTPREDALFINLYIGNRVEIPVGNQTLGLRISGNLPWQETVTITIDSTQPVNHTLALRLPDWCASPQITCNGTEVNEAARKGYLYLTRHWQEGDTVTLTLPMPVRRVYGNPLVRHVAGKVAVQRGPLIYCLEQADNGEQLHNLWLPASATFRTFEGKGVFAHKVLIQAEGIRKAAREPEQQLLWHYDQAPALAQPQTLTFIPWFCWANRGVGEMRIWVNEA
;
A
#
# COMPACT_ATOMS: atom_id res chain seq x y z
N MET A 1 10.59 -23.28 24.92
CA MET A 1 9.19 -22.89 25.08
C MET A 1 8.96 -21.60 25.88
N SER A 2 9.89 -21.14 26.73
CA SER A 2 9.77 -19.84 27.42
C SER A 2 10.10 -18.63 26.52
N SER A 3 11.02 -18.76 25.58
CA SER A 3 11.45 -17.67 24.69
C SER A 3 10.44 -17.29 23.59
N LEU A 4 9.47 -18.15 23.27
CA LEU A 4 8.42 -17.87 22.28
C LEU A 4 7.23 -17.10 22.87
N LYS A 5 6.97 -17.23 24.18
CA LYS A 5 5.93 -16.45 24.87
C LYS A 5 6.31 -14.99 25.11
N GLU A 6 7.62 -14.67 25.15
CA GLU A 6 8.11 -13.30 25.35
C GLU A 6 7.96 -12.41 24.10
N SER A 7 7.69 -12.97 22.90
CA SER A 7 7.67 -12.19 21.65
C SER A 7 6.34 -11.52 21.32
N MET A 8 5.26 -11.82 22.03
CA MET A 8 3.95 -11.21 21.84
C MET A 8 3.64 -10.12 22.89
N MET A 9 4.67 -9.45 23.43
CA MET A 9 4.53 -8.37 24.40
C MET A 9 3.74 -7.20 23.81
N SER A 10 3.11 -6.42 24.67
CA SER A 10 2.28 -5.27 24.29
C SER A 10 3.04 -4.33 23.34
N VAL A 11 2.53 -4.21 22.13
CA VAL A 11 2.98 -3.20 21.18
C VAL A 11 2.10 -1.97 21.37
N ASN A 12 2.71 -0.85 21.70
CA ASN A 12 2.01 0.43 21.78
C ASN A 12 2.04 1.09 20.39
N GLU A 13 0.93 1.61 19.93
CA GLU A 13 0.89 2.42 18.72
C GLU A 13 1.57 3.78 18.98
N VAL A 14 2.33 4.27 18.01
CA VAL A 14 2.94 5.61 18.11
C VAL A 14 1.87 6.68 18.00
N ASP A 15 1.80 7.56 18.99
CA ASP A 15 0.93 8.73 18.95
C ASP A 15 1.45 9.75 17.92
N LEU A 16 0.73 9.92 16.82
CA LEU A 16 1.13 10.84 15.76
C LEU A 16 1.14 12.32 16.18
N HIS A 17 0.48 12.70 17.27
CA HIS A 17 0.62 14.05 17.83
C HIS A 17 2.02 14.30 18.42
N LYS A 18 2.71 13.22 18.79
CA LYS A 18 4.08 13.24 19.32
C LYS A 18 5.14 12.92 18.29
N LEU A 19 4.74 12.74 17.02
CA LEU A 19 5.65 12.47 15.93
C LEU A 19 5.51 13.54 14.86
N GLN A 20 6.60 14.26 14.56
CA GLN A 20 6.63 15.26 13.49
C GLN A 20 7.66 14.85 12.44
N ILE A 21 7.22 14.68 11.20
CA ILE A 21 8.11 14.37 10.07
C ILE A 21 8.74 15.65 9.55
N HIS A 22 10.07 15.64 9.47
CA HIS A 22 10.91 16.74 8.94
C HIS A 22 11.85 16.23 7.85
N ASP A 23 11.44 15.17 7.17
CA ASP A 23 12.22 14.52 6.13
C ASP A 23 12.30 15.39 4.87
N PRO A 24 13.52 15.62 4.31
CA PRO A 24 13.68 16.44 3.12
C PRO A 24 13.00 15.88 1.87
N PHE A 25 12.76 14.56 1.81
CA PHE A 25 12.14 13.88 0.69
C PHE A 25 10.68 13.51 0.98
N LEU A 26 10.41 12.63 1.92
CA LEU A 26 9.03 12.18 2.22
C LEU A 26 8.18 13.25 2.90
N GLY A 27 8.80 14.18 3.62
CA GLY A 27 8.11 15.35 4.16
C GLY A 27 7.52 16.23 3.05
N GLN A 28 8.19 16.33 1.88
CA GLN A 28 7.63 17.05 0.72
C GLN A 28 6.36 16.37 0.18
N TYR A 29 6.29 15.03 0.20
CA TYR A 29 5.07 14.30 -0.18
C TYR A 29 3.94 14.53 0.81
N GLN A 30 4.23 14.61 2.12
CA GLN A 30 3.18 14.96 3.09
C GLN A 30 2.65 16.38 2.88
N HIS A 31 3.53 17.34 2.60
CA HIS A 31 3.12 18.70 2.23
C HIS A 31 2.30 18.71 0.94
N LEU A 32 2.73 17.96 -0.09
CA LEU A 32 1.99 17.84 -1.34
C LEU A 32 0.60 17.23 -1.11
N VAL A 33 0.50 16.19 -0.28
CA VAL A 33 -0.81 15.59 0.04
C VAL A 33 -1.71 16.59 0.74
N ARG A 34 -1.22 17.27 1.76
CA ARG A 34 -1.99 18.26 2.51
C ARG A 34 -2.44 19.44 1.65
N ASP A 35 -1.48 20.04 0.91
CA ASP A 35 -1.69 21.34 0.26
C ASP A 35 -2.29 21.22 -1.14
N VAL A 36 -2.18 20.05 -1.79
CA VAL A 36 -2.63 19.82 -3.17
C VAL A 36 -3.59 18.63 -3.27
N VAL A 37 -3.19 17.44 -2.78
CA VAL A 37 -3.95 16.19 -3.05
C VAL A 37 -5.29 16.20 -2.33
N ILE A 38 -5.34 16.52 -1.04
CA ILE A 38 -6.59 16.58 -0.26
C ILE A 38 -7.58 17.60 -0.84
N PRO A 39 -7.18 18.85 -1.14
CA PRO A 39 -8.07 19.80 -1.81
C PRO A 39 -8.53 19.36 -3.21
N TYR A 40 -7.63 18.75 -4.00
CA TYR A 40 -7.95 18.23 -5.32
C TYR A 40 -8.97 17.09 -5.24
N GLN A 41 -8.77 16.15 -4.33
CA GLN A 41 -9.71 15.04 -4.12
C GLN A 41 -11.06 15.54 -3.59
N TRP A 42 -11.07 16.54 -2.74
CA TRP A 42 -12.31 17.21 -2.32
C TRP A 42 -13.08 17.79 -3.52
N ALA A 43 -12.37 18.41 -4.45
CA ALA A 43 -12.98 18.90 -5.69
C ALA A 43 -13.52 17.76 -6.55
N ALA A 44 -12.77 16.65 -6.68
CA ALA A 44 -13.21 15.47 -7.44
C ALA A 44 -14.44 14.79 -6.83
N LEU A 45 -14.49 14.63 -5.50
CA LEU A 45 -15.65 14.05 -4.79
C LEU A 45 -16.94 14.90 -4.94
N ASN A 46 -16.79 16.19 -5.27
CA ASN A 46 -17.87 17.13 -5.55
C ASN A 46 -18.05 17.41 -7.04
N ASP A 47 -17.46 16.61 -7.95
CA ASP A 47 -17.57 16.75 -9.41
C ASP A 47 -17.11 18.13 -9.96
N ARG A 48 -16.06 18.70 -9.37
CA ARG A 48 -15.51 20.03 -9.71
C ARG A 48 -14.15 19.96 -10.40
N VAL A 49 -13.77 18.82 -10.93
CA VAL A 49 -12.53 18.64 -11.69
C VAL A 49 -12.90 18.47 -13.16
N ASP A 50 -12.47 19.43 -13.99
CA ASP A 50 -12.71 19.39 -15.44
C ASP A 50 -11.95 18.22 -16.10
N ASP A 51 -12.53 17.63 -17.14
CA ASP A 51 -11.97 16.51 -17.90
C ASP A 51 -11.59 15.30 -17.03
N ALA A 52 -12.32 15.04 -15.95
CA ALA A 52 -12.19 13.88 -15.09
C ALA A 52 -13.50 13.10 -15.03
N GLU A 53 -13.43 11.80 -14.76
CA GLU A 53 -14.61 10.99 -14.49
C GLU A 53 -15.36 11.52 -13.26
N PRO A 54 -16.70 11.70 -13.34
CA PRO A 54 -17.48 12.20 -12.20
C PRO A 54 -17.52 11.17 -11.07
N SER A 55 -17.46 11.65 -9.83
CA SER A 55 -17.53 10.85 -8.61
C SER A 55 -18.94 10.73 -8.05
N HIS A 56 -19.65 11.85 -7.95
CA HIS A 56 -20.95 12.00 -7.27
C HIS A 56 -20.98 11.52 -5.81
N ALA A 57 -19.85 11.21 -5.22
CA ALA A 57 -19.78 10.60 -3.89
C ALA A 57 -20.47 11.47 -2.82
N ILE A 58 -20.17 12.77 -2.79
CA ILE A 58 -20.83 13.71 -1.84
C ILE A 58 -22.31 13.92 -2.19
N ALA A 59 -22.67 13.96 -3.48
CA ALA A 59 -24.08 14.06 -3.90
C ALA A 59 -24.89 12.83 -3.43
N ASN A 60 -24.34 11.62 -3.54
CA ASN A 60 -24.96 10.39 -3.05
C ASN A 60 -25.27 10.45 -1.54
N PHE A 61 -24.35 10.98 -0.72
CA PHE A 61 -24.60 11.19 0.70
C PHE A 61 -25.68 12.23 0.96
N ARG A 62 -25.74 13.33 0.19
CA ARG A 62 -26.81 14.35 0.31
C ARG A 62 -28.19 13.77 -0.04
N ILE A 63 -28.25 12.92 -1.06
CA ILE A 63 -29.49 12.25 -1.46
C ILE A 63 -29.92 11.26 -0.36
N ALA A 64 -28.99 10.43 0.15
CA ALA A 64 -29.27 9.49 1.23
C ALA A 64 -29.72 10.19 2.53
N ALA A 65 -29.19 11.38 2.81
CA ALA A 65 -29.58 12.22 3.95
C ALA A 65 -30.88 13.00 3.75
N GLY A 66 -31.52 12.89 2.56
CA GLY A 66 -32.75 13.67 2.23
C GLY A 66 -32.52 15.17 2.02
N GLN A 67 -31.27 15.61 1.89
CA GLN A 67 -30.89 17.02 1.67
C GLN A 67 -30.91 17.42 0.19
N GLN A 68 -30.97 16.43 -0.70
CA GLN A 68 -31.01 16.62 -2.14
C GLN A 68 -31.93 15.55 -2.77
N THR A 69 -32.68 15.90 -3.82
CA THR A 69 -33.38 14.93 -4.64
C THR A 69 -32.48 14.44 -5.78
N GLY A 70 -32.55 13.16 -6.12
CA GLY A 70 -31.80 12.59 -7.22
C GLY A 70 -31.75 11.07 -7.15
N GLU A 71 -30.96 10.48 -8.05
CA GLU A 71 -30.66 9.05 -8.09
C GLU A 71 -29.21 8.79 -7.69
N PHE A 72 -28.93 7.60 -7.20
CA PHE A 72 -27.56 7.16 -6.94
C PHE A 72 -26.77 7.06 -8.25
N TYR A 73 -25.54 7.54 -8.25
CA TYR A 73 -24.61 7.45 -9.37
C TYR A 73 -23.27 6.85 -8.94
N GLY A 74 -22.63 6.10 -9.83
CA GLY A 74 -21.30 5.54 -9.64
C GLY A 74 -21.31 4.07 -9.22
N MET A 75 -20.21 3.63 -8.67
CA MET A 75 -20.00 2.25 -8.23
C MET A 75 -20.69 2.00 -6.88
N VAL A 76 -21.13 0.77 -6.64
CA VAL A 76 -21.79 0.34 -5.39
C VAL A 76 -20.92 0.57 -4.14
N PHE A 77 -19.62 0.79 -4.30
CA PHE A 77 -18.66 1.07 -3.22
C PHE A 77 -18.18 2.54 -3.18
N GLN A 78 -18.86 3.46 -3.83
CA GLN A 78 -18.47 4.88 -3.94
C GLN A 78 -18.28 5.57 -2.57
N ASP A 79 -19.02 5.14 -1.55
CA ASP A 79 -18.92 5.66 -0.18
C ASP A 79 -17.53 5.56 0.41
N SER A 80 -16.74 4.55 -0.01
CA SER A 80 -15.39 4.33 0.47
C SER A 80 -14.42 5.46 0.10
N ASP A 81 -14.68 6.20 -0.99
CA ASP A 81 -13.83 7.31 -1.42
C ASP A 81 -13.94 8.49 -0.42
N VAL A 82 -15.15 8.77 0.07
CA VAL A 82 -15.38 9.77 1.12
C VAL A 82 -14.72 9.35 2.43
N ALA A 83 -14.85 8.07 2.80
CA ALA A 83 -14.25 7.53 4.01
C ALA A 83 -12.72 7.65 4.01
N LYS A 84 -12.06 7.24 2.92
CA LYS A 84 -10.59 7.35 2.76
C LYS A 84 -10.12 8.81 2.74
N TRP A 85 -10.90 9.71 2.13
CA TRP A 85 -10.62 11.14 2.17
C TRP A 85 -10.67 11.68 3.60
N LEU A 86 -11.71 11.32 4.38
CA LEU A 86 -11.82 11.70 5.80
C LEU A 86 -10.64 11.17 6.63
N GLU A 87 -10.20 9.96 6.37
CA GLU A 87 -9.01 9.39 7.04
C GLU A 87 -7.74 10.17 6.69
N ALA A 88 -7.54 10.52 5.40
CA ALA A 88 -6.41 11.34 4.97
C ALA A 88 -6.43 12.73 5.62
N VAL A 89 -7.60 13.36 5.71
CA VAL A 89 -7.79 14.64 6.40
C VAL A 89 -7.45 14.51 7.89
N ALA A 90 -7.94 13.46 8.56
CA ALA A 90 -7.66 13.22 9.98
C ALA A 90 -6.16 13.20 10.26
N TRP A 91 -5.40 12.38 9.54
CA TRP A 91 -3.95 12.29 9.74
C TRP A 91 -3.19 13.55 9.31
N SER A 92 -3.70 14.28 8.32
CA SER A 92 -3.16 15.59 7.95
C SER A 92 -3.32 16.63 9.07
N LEU A 93 -4.49 16.67 9.71
CA LEU A 93 -4.78 17.55 10.87
C LEU A 93 -3.92 17.20 12.09
N CYS A 94 -3.62 15.91 12.29
CA CYS A 94 -2.73 15.46 13.33
C CYS A 94 -1.30 16.00 13.15
N GLN A 95 -0.81 16.06 11.92
CA GLN A 95 0.51 16.59 11.58
C GLN A 95 0.56 18.12 11.65
N LYS A 96 -0.48 18.80 11.15
CA LYS A 96 -0.60 20.25 11.16
C LYS A 96 -2.06 20.67 11.27
N PRO A 97 -2.47 21.32 12.37
CA PRO A 97 -3.81 21.86 12.53
C PRO A 97 -4.18 22.82 11.40
N ASP A 98 -5.40 22.69 10.85
CA ASP A 98 -5.99 23.53 9.82
C ASP A 98 -7.50 23.67 10.09
N ALA A 99 -7.91 24.83 10.57
CA ALA A 99 -9.29 25.07 11.00
C ALA A 99 -10.32 25.02 9.87
N GLU A 100 -9.96 25.42 8.64
CA GLU A 100 -10.87 25.37 7.48
C GLU A 100 -11.03 23.95 6.98
N LEU A 101 -9.95 23.18 6.94
CA LEU A 101 -10.00 21.77 6.56
C LEU A 101 -10.77 20.96 7.61
N GLU A 102 -10.54 21.21 8.90
CA GLU A 102 -11.26 20.55 9.99
C GLU A 102 -12.76 20.87 9.94
N LYS A 103 -13.14 22.13 9.68
CA LYS A 103 -14.53 22.53 9.48
C LYS A 103 -15.17 21.80 8.29
N THR A 104 -14.46 21.70 7.17
CA THR A 104 -14.95 20.95 6.00
C THR A 104 -15.18 19.47 6.34
N ALA A 105 -14.28 18.86 7.07
CA ALA A 105 -14.43 17.47 7.53
C ALA A 105 -15.62 17.31 8.49
N ASP A 106 -15.81 18.25 9.44
CA ASP A 106 -16.96 18.25 10.35
C ASP A 106 -18.30 18.33 9.56
N GLU A 107 -18.37 19.16 8.52
CA GLU A 107 -19.56 19.27 7.66
C GLU A 107 -19.84 17.94 6.92
N VAL A 108 -18.80 17.26 6.44
CA VAL A 108 -18.92 15.93 5.81
C VAL A 108 -19.34 14.88 6.84
N ILE A 109 -18.80 14.92 8.06
CA ILE A 109 -19.18 14.01 9.16
C ILE A 109 -20.66 14.18 9.53
N GLU A 110 -21.17 15.42 9.62
CA GLU A 110 -22.60 15.63 9.86
C GLU A 110 -23.46 15.15 8.71
N LEU A 111 -22.97 15.25 7.46
CA LEU A 111 -23.67 14.70 6.30
C LEU A 111 -23.72 13.16 6.36
N VAL A 112 -22.60 12.50 6.69
CA VAL A 112 -22.54 11.04 6.89
C VAL A 112 -23.47 10.61 8.01
N ALA A 113 -23.48 11.34 9.13
CA ALA A 113 -24.36 11.07 10.26
C ALA A 113 -25.86 11.23 9.89
N ALA A 114 -26.20 12.21 9.06
CA ALA A 114 -27.56 12.41 8.56
C ALA A 114 -28.01 11.34 7.56
N ALA A 115 -27.08 10.72 6.84
CA ALA A 115 -27.35 9.62 5.91
C ALA A 115 -27.49 8.25 6.63
N GLN A 116 -27.09 8.13 7.90
CA GLN A 116 -27.21 6.89 8.65
C GLN A 116 -28.67 6.61 9.00
N CYS A 117 -29.12 5.38 8.71
CA CYS A 117 -30.45 4.92 9.01
C CYS A 117 -30.68 4.78 10.55
N GLU A 118 -31.94 4.77 10.97
CA GLU A 118 -32.32 4.68 12.38
C GLU A 118 -31.78 3.40 13.07
N ASP A 119 -31.74 2.29 12.33
CA ASP A 119 -31.20 1.01 12.76
C ASP A 119 -29.66 0.94 12.81
N GLY A 120 -28.95 1.99 12.40
CA GLY A 120 -27.50 2.08 12.36
C GLY A 120 -26.88 1.76 11.00
N TYR A 121 -27.65 1.24 10.04
CA TYR A 121 -27.17 0.96 8.70
C TYR A 121 -26.64 2.22 7.99
N LEU A 122 -25.56 2.10 7.22
CA LEU A 122 -24.96 3.20 6.47
C LEU A 122 -24.38 2.69 5.16
N ASN A 123 -25.03 3.00 4.05
CA ASN A 123 -24.56 2.81 2.68
C ASN A 123 -25.46 3.58 1.74
N THR A 124 -24.91 4.45 0.89
CA THR A 124 -25.71 5.33 0.06
C THR A 124 -26.40 4.58 -1.09
N TYR A 125 -25.75 3.60 -1.72
CA TYR A 125 -26.34 2.81 -2.78
C TYR A 125 -27.61 2.10 -2.32
N PHE A 126 -27.51 1.34 -1.23
CA PHE A 126 -28.66 0.58 -0.72
C PHE A 126 -29.71 1.46 -0.05
N THR A 127 -29.34 2.63 0.47
CA THR A 127 -30.35 3.57 1.02
C THR A 127 -31.14 4.24 -0.08
N VAL A 128 -30.50 4.64 -1.19
CA VAL A 128 -31.14 5.42 -2.26
C VAL A 128 -31.77 4.53 -3.32
N LYS A 129 -31.06 3.49 -3.79
CA LYS A 129 -31.41 2.73 -5.00
C LYS A 129 -32.03 1.37 -4.73
N ALA A 130 -31.59 0.67 -3.70
CA ALA A 130 -31.96 -0.73 -3.48
C ALA A 130 -32.18 -1.06 -1.98
N PRO A 131 -33.05 -0.35 -1.26
CA PRO A 131 -33.19 -0.50 0.20
C PRO A 131 -33.69 -1.89 0.64
N GLN A 132 -34.37 -2.62 -0.23
CA GLN A 132 -34.83 -3.97 0.01
C GLN A 132 -33.76 -5.04 -0.20
N ASP A 133 -32.62 -4.69 -0.80
CA ASP A 133 -31.57 -5.64 -1.16
C ASP A 133 -30.34 -5.58 -0.22
N ARG A 134 -30.47 -4.88 0.91
CA ARG A 134 -29.42 -4.83 1.95
C ARG A 134 -29.01 -6.24 2.36
N TRP A 135 -27.69 -6.49 2.43
CA TRP A 135 -27.09 -7.74 2.88
C TRP A 135 -27.44 -8.98 2.02
N THR A 136 -27.98 -8.80 0.80
CA THR A 136 -28.39 -9.90 -0.09
C THR A 136 -27.32 -10.33 -1.09
N ASN A 137 -26.27 -9.51 -1.29
CA ASN A 137 -25.20 -9.78 -2.24
C ASN A 137 -23.84 -9.37 -1.69
N LEU A 138 -23.38 -10.06 -0.65
CA LEU A 138 -22.08 -9.78 -0.01
C LEU A 138 -20.90 -10.11 -0.93
N ALA A 139 -21.05 -11.14 -1.77
CA ALA A 139 -20.00 -11.58 -2.69
C ALA A 139 -19.56 -10.45 -3.65
N GLU A 140 -20.49 -9.60 -4.10
CA GLU A 140 -20.26 -8.61 -5.15
C GLU A 140 -20.44 -7.15 -4.72
N CYS A 141 -21.33 -6.87 -3.78
CA CYS A 141 -21.81 -5.51 -3.45
C CYS A 141 -21.22 -4.92 -2.17
N HIS A 142 -20.01 -4.90 -1.99
CA HIS A 142 -19.10 -4.14 -1.10
C HIS A 142 -19.69 -3.41 0.14
N GLU A 143 -20.84 -3.84 0.71
CA GLU A 143 -21.46 -3.16 1.88
C GLU A 143 -20.51 -3.16 3.08
N LEU A 144 -19.95 -4.34 3.43
CA LEU A 144 -19.00 -4.48 4.53
C LEU A 144 -17.65 -3.79 4.24
N TYR A 145 -17.23 -3.68 2.98
CA TYR A 145 -16.05 -2.92 2.57
C TYR A 145 -16.24 -1.42 2.83
N CYS A 146 -17.36 -0.84 2.41
CA CYS A 146 -17.68 0.56 2.69
C CYS A 146 -17.79 0.83 4.18
N ALA A 147 -18.43 -0.08 4.94
CA ALA A 147 -18.52 0.00 6.39
C ALA A 147 -17.11 -0.02 7.03
N GLY A 148 -16.23 -0.90 6.57
CA GLY A 148 -14.85 -0.98 7.06
C GLY A 148 -14.10 0.33 6.88
N HIS A 149 -14.09 0.91 5.69
CA HIS A 149 -13.43 2.19 5.45
C HIS A 149 -14.02 3.33 6.27
N MET A 150 -15.33 3.36 6.46
CA MET A 150 -15.95 4.38 7.30
C MET A 150 -15.58 4.22 8.78
N ILE A 151 -15.44 2.98 9.26
CA ILE A 151 -14.93 2.67 10.61
C ILE A 151 -13.49 3.16 10.75
N GLU A 152 -12.61 2.88 9.78
CA GLU A 152 -11.24 3.37 9.78
C GLU A 152 -11.18 4.90 9.85
N ALA A 153 -12.01 5.59 9.05
CA ALA A 153 -12.13 7.05 9.09
C ALA A 153 -12.60 7.56 10.47
N GLY A 154 -13.58 6.87 11.08
CA GLY A 154 -14.08 7.23 12.42
C GLY A 154 -13.03 7.09 13.52
N VAL A 155 -12.24 6.01 13.46
CA VAL A 155 -11.11 5.79 14.37
C VAL A 155 -10.03 6.85 14.17
N ALA A 156 -9.61 7.08 12.92
CA ALA A 156 -8.58 8.05 12.60
C ALA A 156 -8.96 9.48 13.02
N PHE A 157 -10.20 9.89 12.73
CA PHE A 157 -10.66 11.24 13.09
C PHE A 157 -10.74 11.43 14.60
N PHE A 158 -11.15 10.39 15.33
CA PHE A 158 -11.14 10.42 16.82
C PHE A 158 -9.70 10.49 17.35
N GLN A 159 -8.79 9.66 16.85
CA GLN A 159 -7.39 9.68 17.29
C GLN A 159 -6.71 11.02 16.97
N ALA A 160 -7.00 11.61 15.81
CA ALA A 160 -6.39 12.86 15.36
C ALA A 160 -6.96 14.12 16.04
N THR A 161 -8.23 14.14 16.41
CA THR A 161 -8.91 15.37 16.86
C THR A 161 -9.54 15.27 18.26
N GLY A 162 -9.70 14.07 18.79
CA GLY A 162 -10.47 13.79 20.00
C GLY A 162 -11.99 13.90 19.83
N LYS A 163 -12.49 14.30 18.64
CA LYS A 163 -13.92 14.44 18.36
C LYS A 163 -14.60 13.08 18.18
N ARG A 164 -15.71 12.87 18.88
CA ARG A 164 -16.38 11.57 18.96
C ARG A 164 -17.55 11.39 17.97
N ARG A 165 -17.88 12.41 17.18
CA ARG A 165 -19.09 12.40 16.33
C ARG A 165 -19.08 11.25 15.31
N LEU A 166 -18.02 11.15 14.51
CA LEU A 166 -17.88 10.06 13.53
C LEU A 166 -17.69 8.71 14.21
N LEU A 167 -16.91 8.67 15.31
CA LEU A 167 -16.75 7.44 16.09
C LEU A 167 -18.09 6.89 16.58
N ALA A 168 -18.99 7.76 17.06
CA ALA A 168 -20.33 7.32 17.48
C ALA A 168 -21.17 6.76 16.31
N VAL A 169 -21.08 7.36 15.12
CA VAL A 169 -21.72 6.86 13.90
C VAL A 169 -21.23 5.47 13.54
N VAL A 170 -19.91 5.27 13.55
CA VAL A 170 -19.33 3.97 13.14
C VAL A 170 -19.48 2.90 14.22
N CYS A 171 -19.52 3.24 15.50
CA CYS A 171 -19.90 2.29 16.54
C CYS A 171 -21.34 1.81 16.36
N LYS A 172 -22.28 2.71 16.08
CA LYS A 172 -23.68 2.35 15.78
C LYS A 172 -23.80 1.46 14.53
N LEU A 173 -22.98 1.73 13.50
CA LEU A 173 -22.88 0.87 12.30
C LEU A 173 -22.31 -0.52 12.64
N ALA A 174 -21.24 -0.59 13.42
CA ALA A 174 -20.65 -1.86 13.86
C ALA A 174 -21.59 -2.68 14.73
N ASP A 175 -22.35 -2.02 15.62
CA ASP A 175 -23.40 -2.67 16.45
C ASP A 175 -24.54 -3.24 15.57
N HIS A 176 -24.95 -2.50 14.52
CA HIS A 176 -25.91 -3.00 13.53
C HIS A 176 -25.36 -4.23 12.82
N ILE A 177 -24.11 -4.20 12.34
CA ILE A 177 -23.46 -5.33 11.65
C ILE A 177 -23.37 -6.54 12.60
N ASP A 178 -22.98 -6.35 13.86
CA ASP A 178 -22.93 -7.41 14.89
C ASP A 178 -24.31 -8.05 15.14
N SER A 179 -25.38 -7.27 15.05
CA SER A 179 -26.75 -7.79 15.16
C SER A 179 -27.18 -8.65 13.97
N VAL A 180 -26.63 -8.38 12.77
CA VAL A 180 -26.98 -9.07 11.52
C VAL A 180 -26.12 -10.31 11.29
N PHE A 181 -24.83 -10.24 11.56
CA PHE A 181 -23.85 -11.30 11.26
C PHE A 181 -23.35 -12.00 12.51
N GLY A 182 -23.18 -13.31 12.41
CA GLY A 182 -22.67 -14.11 13.51
C GLY A 182 -23.08 -15.58 13.42
N PRO A 183 -22.75 -16.38 14.44
CA PRO A 183 -23.08 -17.82 14.48
C PRO A 183 -24.49 -18.12 14.98
N GLY A 184 -25.29 -17.12 15.34
CA GLY A 184 -26.64 -17.30 15.89
C GLY A 184 -27.63 -17.76 14.81
N GLU A 185 -28.66 -18.51 15.22
CA GLU A 185 -29.68 -19.10 14.32
C GLU A 185 -30.41 -18.05 13.49
N GLN A 186 -30.55 -16.82 13.98
CA GLN A 186 -31.25 -15.72 13.29
C GLN A 186 -30.27 -14.77 12.56
N GLN A 187 -28.98 -14.99 12.66
CA GLN A 187 -27.96 -14.18 12.02
C GLN A 187 -27.57 -14.75 10.65
N LEU A 188 -27.10 -13.87 9.77
CA LEU A 188 -26.47 -14.26 8.51
C LEU A 188 -25.10 -14.86 8.79
N HIS A 189 -24.87 -16.09 8.33
CA HIS A 189 -23.57 -16.75 8.43
C HIS A 189 -22.65 -16.34 7.27
N GLY A 190 -22.73 -15.08 6.86
CA GLY A 190 -22.01 -14.50 5.76
C GLY A 190 -20.70 -13.83 6.15
N TYR A 191 -19.95 -13.44 5.14
CA TYR A 191 -18.70 -12.69 5.25
C TYR A 191 -18.50 -11.84 3.99
N PRO A 192 -17.68 -10.74 4.06
CA PRO A 192 -17.56 -9.83 2.94
C PRO A 192 -16.94 -10.48 1.71
N GLY A 193 -17.40 -10.11 0.52
CA GLY A 193 -16.72 -10.43 -0.73
C GLY A 193 -15.35 -9.75 -0.80
N HIS A 194 -15.31 -8.45 -0.51
CA HIS A 194 -14.07 -7.71 -0.36
C HIS A 194 -13.74 -7.50 1.13
N PRO A 195 -12.72 -8.18 1.66
CA PRO A 195 -12.22 -7.93 3.00
C PRO A 195 -11.81 -6.47 3.19
N GLU A 196 -12.18 -5.92 4.31
CA GLU A 196 -11.82 -4.60 4.83
C GLU A 196 -12.35 -4.46 6.27
N ILE A 197 -13.58 -4.94 6.50
CA ILE A 197 -14.24 -4.83 7.80
C ILE A 197 -13.46 -5.53 8.90
N GLU A 198 -12.74 -6.60 8.58
CA GLU A 198 -11.96 -7.37 9.55
C GLU A 198 -10.84 -6.52 10.17
N LEU A 199 -10.07 -5.79 9.34
CA LEU A 199 -9.02 -4.91 9.84
C LEU A 199 -9.58 -3.65 10.52
N ALA A 200 -10.70 -3.13 10.03
CA ALA A 200 -11.35 -1.96 10.58
C ALA A 200 -11.95 -2.22 11.98
N LEU A 201 -12.59 -3.38 12.18
CA LEU A 201 -13.12 -3.79 13.49
C LEU A 201 -11.99 -3.96 14.52
N MET A 202 -10.83 -4.46 14.11
CA MET A 202 -9.67 -4.54 15.00
C MET A 202 -9.17 -3.15 15.42
N ARG A 203 -9.14 -2.18 14.50
CA ARG A 203 -8.82 -0.77 14.84
C ARG A 203 -9.89 -0.14 15.74
N LEU A 204 -11.16 -0.46 15.50
CA LEU A 204 -12.25 0.02 16.36
C LEU A 204 -12.14 -0.56 17.77
N TYR A 205 -11.78 -1.85 17.89
CA TYR A 205 -11.48 -2.49 19.18
C TYR A 205 -10.34 -1.75 19.92
N ASP A 206 -9.25 -1.39 19.23
CA ASP A 206 -8.11 -0.69 19.86
C ASP A 206 -8.53 0.60 20.58
N VAL A 207 -9.47 1.36 20.02
CA VAL A 207 -9.89 2.65 20.60
C VAL A 207 -11.08 2.56 21.54
N THR A 208 -11.94 1.53 21.39
CA THR A 208 -13.16 1.37 22.20
C THR A 208 -13.01 0.35 23.32
N GLN A 209 -12.12 -0.62 23.16
CA GLN A 209 -11.95 -1.80 24.02
C GLN A 209 -13.27 -2.63 24.15
N GLU A 210 -14.17 -2.51 23.15
CA GLU A 210 -15.41 -3.29 23.11
C GLU A 210 -15.14 -4.69 22.51
N PRO A 211 -15.21 -5.76 23.32
CA PRO A 211 -14.80 -7.12 22.87
C PRO A 211 -15.60 -7.66 21.70
N ARG A 212 -16.86 -7.21 21.51
CA ARG A 212 -17.72 -7.65 20.39
C ARG A 212 -17.10 -7.36 19.04
N TYR A 213 -16.37 -6.23 18.89
CA TYR A 213 -15.75 -5.88 17.60
C TYR A 213 -14.62 -6.84 17.23
N MET A 214 -13.80 -7.24 18.20
CA MET A 214 -12.78 -8.27 17.96
C MET A 214 -13.43 -9.65 17.67
N ALA A 215 -14.48 -10.02 18.39
CA ALA A 215 -15.20 -11.26 18.16
C ALA A 215 -15.87 -11.30 16.76
N LEU A 216 -16.42 -10.18 16.31
CA LEU A 216 -17.02 -10.07 14.97
C LEU A 216 -15.95 -10.15 13.86
N ALA A 217 -14.76 -9.55 14.05
CA ALA A 217 -13.64 -9.71 13.13
C ALA A 217 -13.19 -11.18 13.05
N ASP A 218 -13.04 -11.85 14.19
CA ASP A 218 -12.69 -13.28 14.25
C ASP A 218 -13.74 -14.14 13.56
N TYR A 219 -15.03 -13.83 13.76
CA TYR A 219 -16.14 -14.51 13.08
C TYR A 219 -15.99 -14.42 11.56
N PHE A 220 -15.81 -13.23 10.98
CA PHE A 220 -15.67 -13.08 9.54
C PHE A 220 -14.46 -13.82 8.96
N ILE A 221 -13.33 -13.80 9.67
CA ILE A 221 -12.11 -14.53 9.30
C ILE A 221 -12.35 -16.04 9.34
N THR A 222 -12.93 -16.55 10.40
CA THR A 222 -13.11 -17.99 10.65
C THR A 222 -14.22 -18.59 9.77
N GLN A 223 -15.28 -17.83 9.50
CA GLN A 223 -16.41 -18.27 8.67
C GLN A 223 -16.03 -18.34 7.18
N ARG A 224 -15.05 -17.55 6.75
CA ARG A 224 -14.63 -17.48 5.35
C ARG A 224 -14.14 -18.83 4.83
N GLY A 225 -14.71 -19.27 3.71
CA GLY A 225 -14.33 -20.51 3.03
C GLY A 225 -14.87 -21.79 3.66
N THR A 226 -15.72 -21.71 4.69
CA THR A 226 -16.37 -22.89 5.29
C THR A 226 -17.45 -23.48 4.38
N GLN A 227 -17.84 -24.72 4.65
CA GLN A 227 -18.91 -25.43 3.93
C GLN A 227 -20.14 -25.65 4.82
N PRO A 228 -21.39 -25.55 4.28
CA PRO A 228 -21.72 -25.20 2.89
C PRO A 228 -21.28 -23.78 2.54
N HIS A 229 -20.94 -23.54 1.25
CA HIS A 229 -20.33 -22.27 0.86
C HIS A 229 -21.35 -21.15 0.83
N PHE A 230 -21.14 -20.11 1.66
CA PHE A 230 -22.09 -19.00 1.83
C PHE A 230 -22.46 -18.30 0.51
N TYR A 231 -21.49 -18.02 -0.38
CA TYR A 231 -21.77 -17.33 -1.64
C TYR A 231 -22.63 -18.17 -2.60
N ASP A 232 -22.58 -19.49 -2.55
CA ASP A 232 -23.45 -20.34 -3.36
C ASP A 232 -24.89 -20.26 -2.86
N ASP A 233 -25.09 -20.33 -1.54
CA ASP A 233 -26.41 -20.20 -0.91
C ASP A 233 -27.01 -18.81 -1.15
N GLU A 234 -26.21 -17.76 -0.98
CA GLU A 234 -26.58 -16.38 -1.26
C GLU A 234 -27.01 -16.19 -2.72
N TYR A 235 -26.23 -16.72 -3.68
CA TYR A 235 -26.52 -16.65 -5.09
C TYR A 235 -27.83 -17.37 -5.45
N GLN A 236 -28.07 -18.54 -4.88
CA GLN A 236 -29.32 -19.27 -5.08
C GLN A 236 -30.51 -18.50 -4.51
N LYS A 237 -30.42 -17.98 -3.29
CA LYS A 237 -31.50 -17.19 -2.65
C LYS A 237 -31.85 -15.94 -3.44
N ARG A 238 -30.85 -15.32 -4.11
CA ARG A 238 -31.00 -14.13 -4.96
C ARG A 238 -31.54 -14.44 -6.36
N GLY A 239 -31.93 -15.68 -6.65
CA GLY A 239 -32.42 -16.09 -7.97
C GLY A 239 -31.35 -16.13 -9.05
N GLN A 240 -30.11 -16.37 -8.66
CA GLN A 240 -28.93 -16.49 -9.55
C GLN A 240 -28.64 -15.21 -10.35
N THR A 241 -28.90 -14.04 -9.76
CA THR A 241 -28.57 -12.75 -10.35
C THR A 241 -27.18 -12.28 -9.96
N SER A 242 -26.51 -11.51 -10.82
CA SER A 242 -25.19 -10.89 -10.58
C SER A 242 -25.25 -9.40 -10.75
N TYR A 243 -24.55 -8.65 -9.91
CA TYR A 243 -24.38 -7.21 -10.04
C TYR A 243 -23.48 -6.85 -11.24
N TRP A 244 -22.45 -7.66 -11.48
CA TRP A 244 -21.44 -7.43 -12.52
C TRP A 244 -21.80 -8.19 -13.82
N HIS A 245 -22.62 -7.61 -14.66
CA HIS A 245 -23.07 -8.25 -15.90
C HIS A 245 -21.95 -8.41 -16.96
N THR A 246 -20.87 -7.67 -16.87
CA THR A 246 -19.82 -7.52 -17.90
C THR A 246 -19.01 -8.81 -18.13
N TYR A 247 -18.82 -9.63 -17.12
CA TYR A 247 -17.96 -10.84 -17.16
C TYR A 247 -18.75 -12.15 -17.21
N GLY A 248 -20.03 -12.08 -17.58
CA GLY A 248 -20.94 -13.23 -17.52
C GLY A 248 -21.45 -13.49 -16.08
N PRO A 249 -22.54 -14.22 -15.95
CA PRO A 249 -23.20 -14.39 -14.67
C PRO A 249 -22.27 -15.10 -13.68
N ALA A 250 -22.04 -14.42 -12.54
CA ALA A 250 -21.47 -14.98 -11.32
C ALA A 250 -20.00 -15.50 -11.37
N TRP A 251 -19.13 -14.96 -12.24
CA TRP A 251 -17.73 -15.41 -12.23
C TRP A 251 -17.05 -15.17 -10.88
N MET A 252 -17.29 -14.04 -10.22
CA MET A 252 -16.76 -13.71 -8.88
C MET A 252 -17.31 -14.66 -7.80
N ILE A 253 -18.49 -15.22 -8.01
CA ILE A 253 -19.10 -16.20 -7.11
C ILE A 253 -18.55 -17.59 -7.39
N LYS A 254 -18.29 -17.92 -8.66
CA LYS A 254 -17.73 -19.22 -9.05
C LYS A 254 -16.25 -19.37 -8.70
N ASP A 255 -15.47 -18.33 -8.91
CA ASP A 255 -14.07 -18.29 -8.49
C ASP A 255 -13.95 -17.84 -7.03
N LYS A 256 -14.09 -18.79 -6.11
CA LYS A 256 -13.98 -18.55 -4.68
C LYS A 256 -12.60 -18.01 -4.26
N ALA A 257 -11.55 -18.32 -5.03
CA ALA A 257 -10.20 -17.84 -4.76
C ALA A 257 -10.11 -16.31 -4.93
N TYR A 258 -10.91 -15.73 -5.81
CA TYR A 258 -10.99 -14.29 -6.02
C TYR A 258 -11.20 -13.50 -4.71
N SER A 259 -12.01 -14.03 -3.79
CA SER A 259 -12.31 -13.44 -2.48
C SER A 259 -11.64 -14.20 -1.31
N GLN A 260 -10.56 -14.97 -1.57
CA GLN A 260 -9.87 -15.80 -0.57
C GLN A 260 -10.82 -16.74 0.20
N ALA A 261 -11.89 -17.18 -0.45
CA ALA A 261 -12.96 -18.00 0.16
C ALA A 261 -13.05 -19.42 -0.41
N HIS A 262 -12.04 -19.87 -1.17
CA HIS A 262 -12.00 -21.20 -1.78
C HIS A 262 -11.87 -22.34 -0.76
N GLN A 263 -11.29 -22.02 0.40
CA GLN A 263 -11.15 -22.92 1.56
C GLN A 263 -10.88 -22.09 2.82
N PRO A 264 -11.07 -22.66 4.02
CA PRO A 264 -10.71 -22.00 5.27
C PRO A 264 -9.26 -21.52 5.28
N LEU A 265 -8.97 -20.40 5.95
CA LEU A 265 -7.66 -19.77 5.97
C LEU A 265 -6.53 -20.73 6.36
N ALA A 266 -6.77 -21.58 7.36
CA ALA A 266 -5.79 -22.57 7.84
C ALA A 266 -5.35 -23.59 6.77
N GLU A 267 -6.15 -23.79 5.73
CA GLU A 267 -5.87 -24.72 4.63
C GLU A 267 -5.17 -24.03 3.44
N GLN A 268 -5.23 -22.70 3.37
CA GLN A 268 -4.65 -21.94 2.25
C GLN A 268 -3.11 -21.97 2.27
N GLN A 269 -2.50 -22.31 1.13
CA GLN A 269 -1.03 -22.45 1.00
C GLN A 269 -0.40 -21.34 0.19
N HIS A 270 -1.17 -20.64 -0.65
CA HIS A 270 -0.70 -19.65 -1.59
C HIS A 270 -1.51 -18.35 -1.46
N ALA A 271 -0.86 -17.22 -1.74
CA ALA A 271 -1.54 -15.97 -2.01
C ALA A 271 -2.27 -16.10 -3.35
N VAL A 272 -3.59 -15.97 -3.36
CA VAL A 272 -4.44 -16.17 -4.53
C VAL A 272 -5.54 -15.10 -4.60
N GLY A 273 -6.12 -14.97 -5.77
CA GLY A 273 -7.24 -14.08 -6.02
C GLY A 273 -6.85 -12.61 -6.04
N HIS A 274 -7.81 -11.74 -5.82
CA HIS A 274 -7.62 -10.29 -5.86
C HIS A 274 -6.60 -9.83 -4.80
N ALA A 275 -5.56 -9.13 -5.25
CA ALA A 275 -4.41 -8.83 -4.40
C ALA A 275 -4.74 -7.89 -3.23
N VAL A 276 -5.60 -6.88 -3.43
CA VAL A 276 -6.02 -5.97 -2.35
C VAL A 276 -6.84 -6.72 -1.30
N ARG A 277 -7.79 -7.56 -1.73
CA ARG A 277 -8.59 -8.39 -0.82
C ARG A 277 -7.71 -9.27 0.06
N PHE A 278 -6.67 -9.87 -0.53
CA PHE A 278 -5.72 -10.70 0.19
C PHE A 278 -4.96 -9.92 1.28
N VAL A 279 -4.33 -8.80 0.93
CA VAL A 279 -3.51 -8.05 1.91
C VAL A 279 -4.36 -7.36 2.97
N TYR A 280 -5.60 -6.97 2.66
CA TYR A 280 -6.52 -6.40 3.64
C TYR A 280 -6.99 -7.47 4.63
N LEU A 281 -7.40 -8.66 4.13
CA LEU A 281 -7.71 -9.80 4.99
C LEU A 281 -6.54 -10.13 5.92
N MET A 282 -5.34 -10.29 5.35
CA MET A 282 -4.16 -10.68 6.14
C MET A 282 -3.71 -9.61 7.13
N THR A 283 -3.99 -8.33 6.86
CA THR A 283 -3.80 -7.23 7.83
C THR A 283 -4.69 -7.44 9.06
N GLY A 284 -5.98 -7.76 8.84
CA GLY A 284 -6.92 -8.07 9.93
C GLY A 284 -6.53 -9.33 10.70
N VAL A 285 -6.16 -10.39 9.98
CA VAL A 285 -5.72 -11.67 10.61
C VAL A 285 -4.49 -11.46 11.48
N ALA A 286 -3.48 -10.73 10.98
CA ALA A 286 -2.24 -10.50 11.72
C ALA A 286 -2.49 -9.67 12.99
N HIS A 287 -3.37 -8.66 12.91
CA HIS A 287 -3.75 -7.86 14.06
C HIS A 287 -4.50 -8.70 15.12
N LEU A 288 -5.47 -9.49 14.67
CA LEU A 288 -6.23 -10.41 15.54
C LEU A 288 -5.30 -11.46 16.18
N ALA A 289 -4.44 -12.12 15.40
CA ALA A 289 -3.50 -13.13 15.88
C ALA A 289 -2.62 -12.61 17.02
N ARG A 290 -2.14 -11.36 16.89
CA ARG A 290 -1.34 -10.71 17.93
C ARG A 290 -2.13 -10.47 19.21
N LEU A 291 -3.32 -9.87 19.11
CA LEU A 291 -4.11 -9.50 20.30
C LEU A 291 -4.72 -10.71 20.99
N SER A 292 -5.20 -11.70 20.24
CA SER A 292 -5.76 -12.95 20.79
C SER A 292 -4.69 -13.97 21.19
N GLN A 293 -3.40 -13.73 20.83
CA GLN A 293 -2.31 -14.68 21.00
C GLN A 293 -2.58 -16.04 20.31
N ASP A 294 -3.29 -16.01 19.19
CA ASP A 294 -3.66 -17.21 18.42
C ASP A 294 -2.48 -17.66 17.54
N GLU A 295 -1.78 -18.70 18.00
CA GLU A 295 -0.63 -19.24 17.29
C GLU A 295 -1.00 -19.86 15.93
N SER A 296 -2.21 -20.39 15.77
CA SER A 296 -2.66 -20.93 14.47
C SER A 296 -2.77 -19.83 13.43
N LYS A 297 -3.46 -18.74 13.75
CA LYS A 297 -3.56 -17.57 12.85
C LYS A 297 -2.20 -16.92 12.59
N ARG A 298 -1.31 -16.92 13.60
CA ARG A 298 0.07 -16.46 13.41
C ARG A 298 0.80 -17.30 12.36
N GLN A 299 0.70 -18.64 12.42
CA GLN A 299 1.30 -19.53 11.42
C GLN A 299 0.68 -19.35 10.04
N ASP A 300 -0.61 -19.08 9.94
CA ASP A 300 -1.28 -18.75 8.67
C ASP A 300 -0.68 -17.47 8.05
N CYS A 301 -0.49 -16.43 8.86
CA CYS A 301 0.17 -15.19 8.41
C CYS A 301 1.58 -15.45 7.90
N LEU A 302 2.40 -16.20 8.64
CA LEU A 302 3.78 -16.51 8.24
C LEU A 302 3.83 -17.30 6.94
N ARG A 303 2.99 -18.33 6.80
CA ARG A 303 2.91 -19.18 5.60
C ARG A 303 2.53 -18.37 4.35
N LEU A 304 1.47 -17.57 4.45
CA LEU A 304 0.97 -16.79 3.32
C LEU A 304 1.86 -15.59 3.00
N TRP A 305 2.46 -14.94 4.00
CA TRP A 305 3.49 -13.94 3.79
C TRP A 305 4.66 -14.50 3.00
N HIS A 306 5.16 -15.67 3.41
CA HIS A 306 6.30 -16.32 2.78
C HIS A 306 6.05 -16.65 1.30
N ASN A 307 4.86 -17.19 0.98
CA ASN A 307 4.50 -17.44 -0.41
C ASN A 307 4.44 -16.14 -1.21
N MET A 308 3.72 -15.12 -0.72
CA MET A 308 3.55 -13.84 -1.40
C MET A 308 4.91 -13.14 -1.61
N ALA A 309 5.67 -12.92 -0.54
CA ALA A 309 6.87 -12.09 -0.56
C ALA A 309 8.03 -12.73 -1.32
N GLN A 310 8.13 -14.07 -1.33
CA GLN A 310 9.23 -14.77 -1.97
C GLN A 310 8.96 -15.25 -3.40
N ARG A 311 7.68 -15.31 -3.80
CA ARG A 311 7.32 -15.93 -5.08
C ARG A 311 6.42 -15.09 -5.97
N GLN A 312 5.75 -14.06 -5.41
CA GLN A 312 4.76 -13.28 -6.15
C GLN A 312 4.93 -11.75 -6.00
N LEU A 313 6.04 -11.32 -5.39
CA LEU A 313 6.40 -9.91 -5.22
C LEU A 313 7.25 -9.42 -6.38
N TYR A 314 6.88 -8.30 -6.97
CA TYR A 314 7.68 -7.59 -7.97
C TYR A 314 8.82 -6.80 -7.34
N ILE A 315 9.86 -6.55 -8.12
CA ILE A 315 11.04 -5.75 -7.69
C ILE A 315 10.64 -4.35 -7.19
N THR A 316 9.53 -3.81 -7.67
CA THR A 316 8.98 -2.50 -7.28
C THR A 316 8.15 -2.54 -5.99
N GLY A 317 7.95 -3.70 -5.38
CA GLY A 317 7.01 -3.86 -4.27
C GLY A 317 5.55 -3.96 -4.70
N GLY A 318 5.29 -4.13 -6.01
CA GLY A 318 3.96 -4.44 -6.54
C GLY A 318 3.59 -5.90 -6.32
N ILE A 319 2.31 -6.20 -6.21
CA ILE A 319 1.72 -7.54 -6.16
C ILE A 319 0.46 -7.60 -7.01
N GLY A 320 0.08 -8.82 -7.46
CA GLY A 320 -1.03 -9.01 -8.39
C GLY A 320 -0.56 -8.93 -9.83
N SER A 321 -0.29 -10.09 -10.46
CA SER A 321 0.38 -10.18 -11.76
C SER A 321 -0.57 -10.11 -12.96
N GLN A 322 -1.87 -10.34 -12.75
CA GLN A 322 -2.84 -10.39 -13.84
C GLN A 322 -3.97 -9.36 -13.68
N SER A 323 -4.42 -8.80 -14.81
CA SER A 323 -5.52 -7.84 -14.84
C SER A 323 -6.88 -8.50 -14.62
N SER A 324 -7.06 -9.74 -15.07
CA SER A 324 -8.30 -10.47 -14.79
C SER A 324 -8.44 -10.75 -13.31
N GLY A 325 -9.45 -10.14 -12.69
CA GLY A 325 -9.66 -10.22 -11.25
C GLY A 325 -8.65 -9.44 -10.41
N GLU A 326 -7.79 -8.60 -11.00
CA GLU A 326 -6.80 -7.78 -10.26
C GLU A 326 -5.94 -8.65 -9.33
N ALA A 327 -5.53 -9.82 -9.82
CA ALA A 327 -5.22 -10.97 -9.00
C ALA A 327 -3.77 -11.45 -9.09
N PHE A 328 -3.39 -12.23 -8.09
CA PHE A 328 -2.24 -13.11 -8.18
C PHE A 328 -2.45 -14.14 -9.29
N SER A 329 -1.36 -14.63 -9.89
CA SER A 329 -1.36 -15.82 -10.76
C SER A 329 -0.63 -16.98 -10.05
N SER A 330 0.16 -17.74 -10.78
CA SER A 330 0.98 -18.79 -10.17
C SER A 330 2.30 -18.24 -9.63
N ASP A 331 2.93 -18.99 -8.72
CA ASP A 331 4.27 -18.68 -8.21
C ASP A 331 5.25 -18.41 -9.38
N TYR A 332 6.05 -17.35 -9.26
CA TYR A 332 7.04 -16.89 -10.24
C TYR A 332 6.49 -16.42 -11.59
N ASP A 333 5.20 -16.31 -11.77
CA ASP A 333 4.58 -15.76 -12.97
C ASP A 333 4.42 -14.25 -12.84
N LEU A 334 5.48 -13.52 -13.21
CA LEU A 334 5.63 -12.07 -13.01
C LEU A 334 5.88 -11.35 -14.35
N PRO A 335 4.86 -11.22 -15.24
CA PRO A 335 4.98 -10.46 -16.47
C PRO A 335 5.23 -8.98 -16.20
N ASN A 336 5.98 -8.30 -17.11
CA ASN A 336 6.37 -6.90 -16.91
C ASN A 336 5.37 -5.91 -17.50
N ASP A 337 4.79 -6.22 -18.65
CA ASP A 337 3.95 -5.33 -19.47
C ASP A 337 2.45 -5.55 -19.26
N THR A 338 2.04 -6.75 -18.85
CA THR A 338 0.64 -7.10 -18.56
C THR A 338 0.31 -7.16 -17.08
N VAL A 339 1.28 -6.85 -16.23
CA VAL A 339 1.09 -6.82 -14.77
C VAL A 339 0.00 -5.83 -14.37
N TYR A 340 -0.76 -6.18 -13.35
CA TYR A 340 -1.71 -5.25 -12.75
C TYR A 340 -1.02 -4.38 -11.69
N ALA A 341 -0.46 -4.97 -10.66
CA ALA A 341 0.27 -4.27 -9.58
C ALA A 341 -0.46 -3.01 -9.12
N GLU A 342 -1.67 -3.19 -8.62
CA GLU A 342 -2.52 -2.09 -8.18
C GLU A 342 -1.86 -1.27 -7.06
N SER A 343 -2.00 0.05 -7.11
CA SER A 343 -1.48 0.94 -6.06
C SER A 343 -2.05 0.58 -4.69
N CYS A 344 -3.35 0.25 -4.59
CA CYS A 344 -3.97 -0.20 -3.33
C CYS A 344 -3.37 -1.50 -2.80
N ALA A 345 -2.95 -2.41 -3.68
CA ALA A 345 -2.34 -3.66 -3.26
C ALA A 345 -0.99 -3.43 -2.56
N SER A 346 -0.16 -2.51 -3.07
CA SER A 346 1.10 -2.15 -2.43
C SER A 346 0.90 -1.39 -1.12
N ILE A 347 -0.15 -0.59 -1.01
CA ILE A 347 -0.55 0.08 0.24
C ILE A 347 -0.99 -0.97 1.28
N GLY A 348 -1.88 -1.89 0.90
CA GLY A 348 -2.30 -2.99 1.76
C GLY A 348 -1.14 -3.92 2.16
N LEU A 349 -0.16 -4.12 1.26
CA LEU A 349 1.08 -4.84 1.57
C LEU A 349 1.87 -4.15 2.68
N MET A 350 1.98 -2.81 2.66
CA MET A 350 2.61 -2.06 3.75
C MET A 350 1.83 -2.20 5.07
N MET A 351 0.49 -2.18 5.01
CA MET A 351 -0.37 -2.39 6.19
C MET A 351 -0.16 -3.78 6.79
N PHE A 352 -0.13 -4.81 5.95
CA PHE A 352 0.15 -6.19 6.37
C PHE A 352 1.57 -6.33 6.93
N ALA A 353 2.58 -5.77 6.26
CA ALA A 353 3.97 -5.77 6.74
C ALA A 353 4.12 -5.12 8.13
N ARG A 354 3.43 -4.00 8.37
CA ARG A 354 3.38 -3.36 9.67
C ARG A 354 2.84 -4.30 10.75
N ARG A 355 1.72 -4.99 10.49
CA ARG A 355 1.13 -5.94 11.45
C ARG A 355 2.02 -7.16 11.69
N MET A 356 2.77 -7.59 10.66
CA MET A 356 3.78 -8.64 10.81
C MET A 356 4.94 -8.18 11.72
N LEU A 357 5.43 -6.94 11.58
CA LEU A 357 6.43 -6.35 12.48
C LEU A 357 5.95 -6.28 13.93
N GLU A 358 4.66 -6.01 14.15
CA GLU A 358 4.07 -6.02 15.49
C GLU A 358 4.02 -7.44 16.10
N MET A 359 3.84 -8.48 15.27
CA MET A 359 3.87 -9.88 15.73
C MET A 359 5.29 -10.40 15.92
N GLU A 360 6.19 -10.10 15.01
CA GLU A 360 7.55 -10.64 14.98
C GLU A 360 8.55 -9.56 14.54
N ALA A 361 9.62 -9.39 15.32
CA ALA A 361 10.68 -8.45 14.99
C ALA A 361 11.65 -9.08 13.98
N ASP A 362 11.33 -8.96 12.68
CA ASP A 362 12.16 -9.42 11.58
C ASP A 362 12.18 -8.34 10.48
N SER A 363 13.38 -7.93 10.05
CA SER A 363 13.57 -6.83 9.09
C SER A 363 12.96 -7.12 7.72
N GLN A 364 12.75 -8.39 7.35
CA GLN A 364 12.15 -8.74 6.06
C GLN A 364 10.82 -8.03 5.79
N TYR A 365 10.03 -7.81 6.85
CA TYR A 365 8.76 -7.10 6.71
C TYR A 365 8.98 -5.61 6.42
N ALA A 366 9.95 -4.99 7.10
CA ALA A 366 10.31 -3.60 6.88
C ALA A 366 11.01 -3.39 5.52
N ASP A 367 11.77 -4.35 5.03
CA ASP A 367 12.42 -4.32 3.72
C ASP A 367 11.39 -4.33 2.59
N VAL A 368 10.36 -5.18 2.69
CA VAL A 368 9.23 -5.21 1.74
C VAL A 368 8.42 -3.91 1.83
N MET A 369 8.14 -3.42 3.05
CA MET A 369 7.43 -2.17 3.29
C MET A 369 8.15 -0.97 2.66
N GLU A 370 9.47 -0.86 2.86
CA GLU A 370 10.31 0.19 2.27
C GLU A 370 10.33 0.11 0.74
N ARG A 371 10.47 -1.09 0.18
CA ARG A 371 10.43 -1.34 -1.27
C ARG A 371 9.10 -0.89 -1.88
N ALA A 372 7.97 -1.23 -1.27
CA ALA A 372 6.64 -0.82 -1.72
C ALA A 372 6.48 0.70 -1.64
N LEU A 373 6.89 1.32 -0.52
CA LEU A 373 6.78 2.77 -0.31
C LEU A 373 7.54 3.54 -1.38
N TYR A 374 8.87 3.32 -1.48
CA TYR A 374 9.75 4.12 -2.33
C TYR A 374 9.58 3.87 -3.82
N ASN A 375 8.88 2.84 -4.23
CA ASN A 375 8.64 2.54 -5.64
C ASN A 375 7.15 2.58 -5.98
N THR A 376 6.37 1.52 -5.76
CA THR A 376 4.99 1.46 -6.27
C THR A 376 4.07 2.50 -5.65
N VAL A 377 4.16 2.75 -4.34
CA VAL A 377 3.28 3.73 -3.68
C VAL A 377 3.57 5.15 -4.17
N LEU A 378 4.85 5.59 -4.14
CA LEU A 378 5.22 6.90 -4.68
C LEU A 378 4.98 6.98 -6.19
N GLY A 379 5.21 5.87 -6.92
CA GLY A 379 4.93 5.76 -8.36
C GLY A 379 3.45 5.88 -8.70
N GLY A 380 2.55 5.56 -7.78
CA GLY A 380 1.11 5.68 -7.96
C GLY A 380 0.60 7.13 -8.10
N MET A 381 1.38 8.13 -7.70
CA MET A 381 1.03 9.55 -7.76
C MET A 381 2.05 10.34 -8.59
N ALA A 382 1.59 11.26 -9.41
CA ALA A 382 2.45 12.20 -10.14
C ALA A 382 3.10 13.21 -9.18
N LEU A 383 4.21 13.80 -9.63
CA LEU A 383 4.92 14.81 -8.85
C LEU A 383 4.11 16.11 -8.64
N ASP A 384 3.02 16.29 -9.41
CA ASP A 384 2.08 17.42 -9.25
C ASP A 384 0.97 17.16 -8.21
N GLY A 385 0.80 15.90 -7.73
CA GLY A 385 -0.23 15.52 -6.79
C GLY A 385 -1.66 15.48 -7.35
N LYS A 386 -1.86 15.60 -8.67
CA LYS A 386 -3.18 15.68 -9.32
C LYS A 386 -3.46 14.59 -10.34
N HIS A 387 -2.51 13.70 -10.54
CA HIS A 387 -2.64 12.58 -11.47
C HIS A 387 -2.17 11.29 -10.78
N PHE A 388 -2.82 10.17 -11.09
CA PHE A 388 -2.62 8.91 -10.38
C PHE A 388 -2.56 7.73 -11.35
N PHE A 389 -1.78 6.71 -10.98
CA PHE A 389 -1.88 5.38 -11.54
C PHE A 389 -2.73 4.48 -10.66
N TYR A 390 -3.58 3.70 -11.29
CA TYR A 390 -4.24 2.55 -10.71
C TYR A 390 -3.31 1.34 -10.79
N VAL A 391 -2.85 1.04 -12.01
CA VAL A 391 -1.97 -0.05 -12.41
C VAL A 391 -0.54 0.46 -12.57
N ASN A 392 0.45 -0.32 -12.12
CA ASN A 392 1.85 0.07 -12.10
C ASN A 392 2.73 -0.93 -12.89
N PRO A 393 2.82 -0.80 -14.23
CA PRO A 393 3.58 -1.70 -15.08
C PRO A 393 5.09 -1.50 -14.92
N LEU A 394 5.86 -2.55 -15.27
CA LEU A 394 7.32 -2.52 -15.30
C LEU A 394 7.87 -2.30 -16.71
N GLU A 395 7.02 -2.37 -17.70
CA GLU A 395 7.33 -2.13 -19.12
C GLU A 395 6.09 -1.58 -19.82
N VAL A 396 6.24 -0.51 -20.60
CA VAL A 396 5.14 0.15 -21.33
C VAL A 396 5.55 0.44 -22.76
N HIS A 397 4.70 0.05 -23.72
CA HIS A 397 4.81 0.30 -25.15
C HIS A 397 3.60 1.10 -25.63
N PRO A 398 3.60 2.43 -25.59
CA PRO A 398 2.42 3.25 -25.87
C PRO A 398 1.80 3.00 -27.26
N LYS A 399 2.61 2.66 -28.26
CA LYS A 399 2.14 2.38 -29.63
C LYS A 399 1.28 1.11 -29.71
N SER A 400 1.41 0.17 -28.76
CA SER A 400 0.65 -1.09 -28.75
C SER A 400 -0.67 -0.97 -27.97
N LEU A 401 -0.78 -0.04 -27.03
CA LEU A 401 -1.93 0.07 -26.14
C LEU A 401 -3.28 0.23 -26.85
N PRO A 402 -3.43 1.04 -27.92
CA PRO A 402 -4.71 1.21 -28.60
C PRO A 402 -5.17 0.02 -29.42
N PHE A 403 -4.28 -0.95 -29.69
CA PHE A 403 -4.53 -2.03 -30.67
C PHE A 403 -4.56 -3.42 -30.05
N ASN A 404 -4.12 -3.58 -28.81
CA ASN A 404 -4.05 -4.88 -28.16
C ASN A 404 -4.76 -4.85 -26.82
N HIS A 405 -5.95 -5.44 -26.77
CA HIS A 405 -6.84 -5.47 -25.60
C HIS A 405 -6.24 -6.13 -24.35
N ILE A 406 -5.14 -6.87 -24.48
CA ILE A 406 -4.44 -7.38 -23.30
C ILE A 406 -3.86 -6.26 -22.42
N TYR A 407 -3.72 -5.05 -22.97
CA TYR A 407 -3.19 -3.86 -22.30
C TYR A 407 -4.26 -2.82 -21.94
N ASP A 408 -5.55 -3.09 -22.08
CA ASP A 408 -6.63 -2.10 -21.80
C ASP A 408 -6.53 -1.47 -20.41
N HIS A 409 -6.01 -2.23 -19.43
CA HIS A 409 -5.79 -1.78 -18.07
C HIS A 409 -4.54 -0.90 -17.90
N VAL A 410 -3.59 -0.90 -18.85
CA VAL A 410 -2.35 -0.12 -18.79
C VAL A 410 -2.56 1.29 -19.32
N LYS A 411 -2.14 2.29 -18.57
CA LYS A 411 -2.15 3.69 -19.00
C LYS A 411 -0.72 4.21 -19.17
N PRO A 412 -0.42 4.92 -20.27
CA PRO A 412 0.94 5.42 -20.51
C PRO A 412 1.28 6.65 -19.67
N VAL A 413 0.29 7.29 -19.07
CA VAL A 413 0.42 8.42 -18.13
C VAL A 413 -0.63 8.31 -17.03
N ARG A 414 -0.37 8.96 -15.89
CA ARG A 414 -1.30 9.01 -14.76
C ARG A 414 -2.57 9.77 -15.13
N GLN A 415 -3.69 9.33 -14.57
CA GLN A 415 -5.02 9.87 -14.85
C GLN A 415 -5.45 10.87 -13.78
N ARG A 416 -6.29 11.85 -14.14
CA ARG A 416 -6.81 12.88 -13.23
C ARG A 416 -7.70 12.28 -12.14
N TRP A 417 -8.58 11.36 -12.52
CA TRP A 417 -9.49 10.64 -11.64
C TRP A 417 -9.97 9.37 -12.32
N PHE A 418 -10.75 8.56 -11.61
CA PHE A 418 -11.28 7.29 -12.08
C PHE A 418 -12.76 7.16 -11.71
N GLY A 419 -13.57 6.49 -12.52
CA GLY A 419 -14.92 6.08 -12.15
C GLY A 419 -14.96 5.12 -10.96
N CYS A 420 -13.85 4.34 -10.78
CA CYS A 420 -13.53 3.59 -9.57
C CYS A 420 -12.27 4.22 -8.97
N ALA A 421 -12.40 5.10 -8.00
CA ALA A 421 -11.31 5.94 -7.53
C ALA A 421 -10.67 5.44 -6.22
N CYS A 422 -10.58 4.12 -6.00
CA CYS A 422 -10.04 3.57 -4.75
C CYS A 422 -8.59 3.96 -4.47
N CYS A 423 -7.72 4.05 -5.51
CA CYS A 423 -6.29 4.27 -5.35
C CYS A 423 -5.89 5.69 -4.92
N PRO A 424 -6.40 6.78 -5.51
CA PRO A 424 -5.99 8.13 -5.14
C PRO A 424 -6.20 8.47 -3.66
N PRO A 425 -7.38 8.27 -3.04
CA PRO A 425 -7.56 8.55 -1.63
C PRO A 425 -6.83 7.54 -0.72
N ASN A 426 -6.58 6.31 -1.19
CA ASN A 426 -5.77 5.34 -0.46
C ASN A 426 -4.29 5.78 -0.36
N ILE A 427 -3.73 6.32 -1.44
CA ILE A 427 -2.38 6.94 -1.42
C ILE A 427 -2.34 8.11 -0.43
N ALA A 428 -3.36 8.97 -0.45
CA ALA A 428 -3.42 10.13 0.43
C ALA A 428 -3.45 9.71 1.91
N ARG A 429 -4.32 8.76 2.32
CA ARG A 429 -4.40 8.31 3.71
C ARG A 429 -3.12 7.62 4.20
N LEU A 430 -2.42 6.87 3.31
CA LEU A 430 -1.15 6.25 3.67
C LEU A 430 -0.06 7.31 3.88
N LEU A 431 0.12 8.24 2.94
CA LEU A 431 1.19 9.24 3.02
C LEU A 431 1.00 10.21 4.20
N THR A 432 -0.24 10.51 4.61
CA THR A 432 -0.50 11.30 5.81
C THR A 432 -0.27 10.52 7.11
N SER A 433 -0.35 9.18 7.07
CA SER A 433 -0.17 8.31 8.24
C SER A 433 1.21 7.63 8.31
N LEU A 434 2.22 8.08 7.53
CA LEU A 434 3.55 7.46 7.46
C LEU A 434 4.23 7.28 8.83
N GLY A 435 3.92 8.14 9.80
CA GLY A 435 4.45 8.03 11.15
C GLY A 435 4.20 6.67 11.83
N HIS A 436 3.09 6.01 11.49
CA HIS A 436 2.76 4.68 12.02
C HIS A 436 3.67 3.55 11.51
N TYR A 437 4.46 3.80 10.47
CA TYR A 437 5.32 2.79 9.82
C TYR A 437 6.80 2.92 10.20
N ILE A 438 7.17 4.03 10.87
CA ILE A 438 8.57 4.34 11.21
C ILE A 438 9.05 3.46 12.36
N TYR A 439 8.21 3.27 13.36
CA TYR A 439 8.58 2.61 14.61
C TYR A 439 7.65 1.44 14.96
N THR A 440 8.20 0.48 15.68
CA THR A 440 7.41 -0.52 16.42
C THR A 440 7.87 -0.49 17.88
N PRO A 441 7.17 0.27 18.77
CA PRO A 441 7.49 0.30 20.18
C PRO A 441 7.07 -0.99 20.86
N ARG A 442 8.00 -1.61 21.60
CA ARG A 442 7.75 -2.74 22.50
C ARG A 442 8.23 -2.39 23.91
N GLU A 443 7.83 -3.18 24.88
CA GLU A 443 8.20 -2.93 26.27
C GLU A 443 9.71 -2.93 26.48
N ASP A 444 10.45 -3.82 25.80
CA ASP A 444 11.88 -4.02 25.94
C ASP A 444 12.73 -3.27 24.92
N ALA A 445 12.15 -2.83 23.79
CA ALA A 445 12.88 -2.19 22.70
C ALA A 445 12.04 -1.31 21.82
N LEU A 446 12.63 -0.25 21.26
CA LEU A 446 12.07 0.55 20.19
C LEU A 446 12.71 0.11 18.85
N PHE A 447 11.91 -0.52 17.99
CA PHE A 447 12.34 -0.88 16.65
C PHE A 447 12.18 0.30 15.71
N ILE A 448 13.26 0.65 15.00
CA ILE A 448 13.29 1.68 13.97
C ILE A 448 13.27 0.98 12.62
N ASN A 449 12.12 1.00 11.95
CA ASN A 449 11.85 0.25 10.72
C ASN A 449 12.20 1.04 9.46
N LEU A 450 11.87 2.34 9.44
CA LEU A 450 12.13 3.25 8.31
C LEU A 450 12.92 4.47 8.80
N TYR A 451 13.95 4.83 8.05
CA TYR A 451 14.79 5.99 8.36
C TYR A 451 14.26 7.25 7.68
N ILE A 452 13.06 7.65 8.08
CA ILE A 452 12.40 8.90 7.67
C ILE A 452 12.73 9.98 8.70
N GLY A 453 13.20 11.15 8.26
CA GLY A 453 13.55 12.26 9.17
C GLY A 453 12.34 12.72 9.98
N ASN A 454 12.47 12.67 11.30
CA ASN A 454 11.38 13.03 12.22
C ASN A 454 11.88 13.38 13.62
N ARG A 455 10.99 13.93 14.44
CA ARG A 455 11.11 14.01 15.90
C ARG A 455 9.95 13.26 16.51
N VAL A 456 10.23 12.45 17.55
CA VAL A 456 9.20 11.64 18.23
C VAL A 456 9.46 11.56 19.73
N GLU A 457 8.37 11.44 20.50
CA GLU A 457 8.38 11.14 21.92
C GLU A 457 7.69 9.80 22.18
N ILE A 458 8.43 8.82 22.70
CA ILE A 458 7.94 7.46 22.96
C ILE A 458 7.87 7.23 24.48
N PRO A 459 6.72 6.80 25.02
CA PRO A 459 6.63 6.39 26.41
C PRO A 459 7.48 5.13 26.68
N VAL A 460 8.29 5.13 27.73
CA VAL A 460 9.10 4.00 28.21
C VAL A 460 8.88 3.88 29.72
N GLY A 461 7.95 3.04 30.14
CA GLY A 461 7.51 2.98 31.54
C GLY A 461 6.97 4.35 32.00
N ASN A 462 7.58 4.91 33.06
CA ASN A 462 7.24 6.22 33.57
C ASN A 462 8.09 7.38 33.00
N GLN A 463 8.90 7.09 32.00
CA GLN A 463 9.80 8.04 31.33
C GLN A 463 9.37 8.26 29.88
N THR A 464 9.97 9.26 29.23
CA THR A 464 9.77 9.53 27.80
C THR A 464 11.11 9.50 27.09
N LEU A 465 11.23 8.67 26.08
CA LEU A 465 12.36 8.63 25.15
C LEU A 465 12.08 9.58 23.97
N GLY A 466 12.77 10.71 23.94
CA GLY A 466 12.76 11.63 22.81
C GLY A 466 13.83 11.23 21.79
N LEU A 467 13.45 11.15 20.52
CA LEU A 467 14.34 10.85 19.41
C LEU A 467 14.17 11.86 18.29
N ARG A 468 15.27 12.16 17.59
CA ARG A 468 15.27 12.88 16.33
C ARG A 468 16.08 12.08 15.31
N ILE A 469 15.43 11.68 14.21
CA ILE A 469 16.10 11.09 13.04
C ILE A 469 16.33 12.21 12.03
N SER A 470 17.56 12.31 11.53
CA SER A 470 17.94 13.23 10.46
C SER A 470 18.75 12.49 9.39
N GLY A 471 18.55 12.86 8.15
CA GLY A 471 19.18 12.26 6.98
C GLY A 471 18.46 12.71 5.71
N ASN A 472 18.87 12.19 4.58
CA ASN A 472 18.23 12.46 3.29
C ASN A 472 18.20 11.18 2.43
N LEU A 473 17.74 10.06 3.05
CA LEU A 473 17.44 8.86 2.27
C LEU A 473 16.29 9.15 1.30
N PRO A 474 16.32 8.62 0.09
CA PRO A 474 17.29 7.67 -0.49
C PRO A 474 18.45 8.34 -1.27
N TRP A 475 18.70 9.62 -1.05
CA TRP A 475 19.68 10.37 -1.83
C TRP A 475 21.07 10.39 -1.19
N GLN A 476 21.15 10.39 0.14
CA GLN A 476 22.38 10.40 0.93
C GLN A 476 22.48 9.16 1.82
N GLU A 477 23.68 8.73 2.11
CA GLU A 477 23.98 7.45 2.77
C GLU A 477 23.98 7.55 4.29
N THR A 478 23.95 8.75 4.87
CA THR A 478 24.08 8.94 6.32
C THR A 478 22.73 9.27 6.95
N VAL A 479 22.42 8.54 8.02
CA VAL A 479 21.31 8.79 8.93
C VAL A 479 21.86 8.98 10.33
N THR A 480 21.40 10.02 11.02
CA THR A 480 21.74 10.29 12.42
C THR A 480 20.52 10.24 13.29
N ILE A 481 20.57 9.46 14.34
CA ILE A 481 19.57 9.40 15.41
C ILE A 481 20.16 10.14 16.60
N THR A 482 19.50 11.20 17.06
CA THR A 482 19.90 11.96 18.23
C THR A 482 18.89 11.74 19.34
N ILE A 483 19.37 11.50 20.55
CA ILE A 483 18.54 11.43 21.75
C ILE A 483 18.17 12.85 22.17
N ASP A 484 16.87 13.08 22.31
CA ASP A 484 16.26 14.39 22.63
C ASP A 484 15.40 14.28 23.89
N SER A 485 15.85 13.44 24.84
CA SER A 485 15.17 13.17 26.11
C SER A 485 15.63 14.14 27.18
N THR A 486 14.68 14.73 27.93
CA THR A 486 14.99 15.67 29.01
C THR A 486 15.60 15.01 30.27
N GLN A 487 15.46 13.68 30.36
CA GLN A 487 16.04 12.85 31.43
C GLN A 487 16.65 11.59 30.83
N PRO A 488 17.68 11.02 31.48
CA PRO A 488 18.26 9.77 31.02
C PRO A 488 17.25 8.62 31.00
N VAL A 489 17.24 7.82 29.92
CA VAL A 489 16.32 6.68 29.74
C VAL A 489 17.11 5.42 29.45
N ASN A 490 16.86 4.36 30.22
CA ASN A 490 17.44 3.04 29.94
C ASN A 490 16.52 2.25 29.02
N HIS A 491 16.91 2.08 27.77
CA HIS A 491 16.12 1.37 26.77
C HIS A 491 16.97 0.78 25.64
N THR A 492 16.42 -0.17 24.90
CA THR A 492 17.06 -0.73 23.72
C THR A 492 16.54 -0.03 22.46
N LEU A 493 17.44 0.49 21.62
CA LEU A 493 17.16 0.85 20.25
C LEU A 493 17.49 -0.33 19.35
N ALA A 494 16.54 -0.84 18.58
CA ALA A 494 16.71 -1.87 17.59
C ALA A 494 16.71 -1.23 16.18
N LEU A 495 17.87 -1.16 15.55
CA LEU A 495 18.13 -0.46 14.30
C LEU A 495 18.03 -1.45 13.14
N ARG A 496 17.13 -1.22 12.21
CA ARG A 496 17.05 -2.05 11.00
C ARG A 496 18.30 -1.89 10.13
N LEU A 497 18.85 -2.98 9.69
CA LEU A 497 19.89 -3.02 8.65
C LEU A 497 19.19 -3.37 7.32
N PRO A 498 19.02 -2.41 6.38
CA PRO A 498 18.31 -2.67 5.14
C PRO A 498 18.96 -3.77 4.29
N ASP A 499 18.16 -4.63 3.65
CA ASP A 499 18.65 -5.75 2.82
C ASP A 499 19.49 -5.29 1.62
N TRP A 500 19.23 -4.10 1.10
CA TRP A 500 19.98 -3.48 0.01
C TRP A 500 21.37 -2.98 0.44
N CYS A 501 21.65 -2.84 1.75
CA CYS A 501 22.93 -2.36 2.27
C CYS A 501 23.82 -3.53 2.72
N ALA A 502 24.88 -3.86 1.97
CA ALA A 502 25.74 -5.00 2.27
C ALA A 502 26.75 -4.75 3.40
N SER A 503 27.09 -3.50 3.64
CA SER A 503 28.15 -3.12 4.60
C SER A 503 27.77 -1.87 5.39
N PRO A 504 26.71 -1.94 6.21
CA PRO A 504 26.33 -0.83 7.07
C PRO A 504 27.43 -0.58 8.12
N GLN A 505 27.71 0.71 8.38
CA GLN A 505 28.62 1.12 9.44
C GLN A 505 27.83 1.92 10.48
N ILE A 506 27.95 1.54 11.73
CA ILE A 506 27.21 2.18 12.81
C ILE A 506 28.20 2.70 13.86
N THR A 507 28.00 3.93 14.29
CA THR A 507 28.74 4.52 15.41
C THR A 507 27.77 5.04 16.48
N CYS A 508 28.17 4.91 17.75
CA CYS A 508 27.48 5.50 18.87
C CYS A 508 28.43 6.50 19.54
N ASN A 509 28.07 7.77 19.58
CA ASN A 509 28.91 8.86 20.05
C ASN A 509 30.33 8.86 19.42
N GLY A 510 30.39 8.57 18.12
CA GLY A 510 31.64 8.48 17.36
C GLY A 510 32.46 7.19 17.56
N THR A 511 32.02 6.29 18.42
CA THR A 511 32.64 4.99 18.62
C THR A 511 31.94 3.93 17.78
N GLU A 512 32.73 3.12 17.05
CA GLU A 512 32.19 2.04 16.22
C GLU A 512 31.46 0.99 17.06
N VAL A 513 30.32 0.55 16.54
CA VAL A 513 29.45 -0.46 17.14
C VAL A 513 29.69 -1.80 16.42
N ASN A 514 30.07 -2.83 17.18
CA ASN A 514 30.39 -4.15 16.66
C ASN A 514 29.44 -5.26 17.17
N GLU A 515 28.27 -4.91 17.69
CA GLU A 515 27.26 -5.86 18.13
C GLU A 515 26.69 -6.65 16.93
N ALA A 516 26.38 -7.94 17.15
CA ALA A 516 25.82 -8.79 16.10
C ALA A 516 24.34 -8.49 15.86
N ALA A 517 23.96 -8.37 14.60
CA ALA A 517 22.55 -8.22 14.23
C ALA A 517 21.78 -9.54 14.42
N ARG A 518 20.51 -9.44 14.77
CA ARG A 518 19.57 -10.57 14.86
C ARG A 518 18.32 -10.25 14.03
N LYS A 519 17.94 -11.14 13.12
CA LYS A 519 16.79 -10.95 12.22
C LYS A 519 16.81 -9.57 11.54
N GLY A 520 18.00 -9.14 11.10
CA GLY A 520 18.19 -7.85 10.40
C GLY A 520 18.11 -6.60 11.29
N TYR A 521 18.07 -6.73 12.62
CA TYR A 521 18.16 -5.60 13.54
C TYR A 521 19.42 -5.66 14.39
N LEU A 522 20.07 -4.50 14.57
CA LEU A 522 21.15 -4.27 15.52
C LEU A 522 20.58 -3.70 16.81
N TYR A 523 20.90 -4.31 17.96
CA TYR A 523 20.32 -3.95 19.26
C TYR A 523 21.32 -3.16 20.09
N LEU A 524 20.99 -1.91 20.44
CA LEU A 524 21.79 -1.04 21.27
C LEU A 524 21.07 -0.78 22.61
N THR A 525 21.43 -1.54 23.65
CA THR A 525 20.92 -1.32 24.99
C THR A 525 21.85 -0.35 25.73
N ARG A 526 21.36 0.83 26.07
CA ARG A 526 22.15 1.91 26.69
C ARG A 526 21.33 2.67 27.71
N HIS A 527 22.03 3.41 28.55
CA HIS A 527 21.47 4.47 29.38
C HIS A 527 21.60 5.79 28.60
N TRP A 528 20.59 6.06 27.78
CA TRP A 528 20.58 7.17 26.85
C TRP A 528 20.47 8.51 27.56
N GLN A 529 21.29 9.49 27.16
CA GLN A 529 21.29 10.86 27.65
C GLN A 529 21.00 11.84 26.52
N GLU A 530 20.54 13.04 26.87
CA GLU A 530 20.35 14.12 25.90
C GLU A 530 21.65 14.39 25.12
N GLY A 531 21.52 14.45 23.79
CA GLY A 531 22.66 14.68 22.88
C GLY A 531 23.40 13.43 22.46
N ASP A 532 23.13 12.25 23.06
CA ASP A 532 23.70 11.00 22.53
C ASP A 532 23.31 10.82 21.07
N THR A 533 24.26 10.31 20.27
CA THR A 533 24.03 10.12 18.83
C THR A 533 24.34 8.69 18.38
N VAL A 534 23.49 8.18 17.50
CA VAL A 534 23.78 6.98 16.70
C VAL A 534 23.79 7.37 15.23
N THR A 535 24.93 7.15 14.57
CA THR A 535 25.07 7.43 13.14
C THR A 535 25.17 6.13 12.37
N LEU A 536 24.28 5.99 11.38
CA LEU A 536 24.31 4.89 10.42
C LEU A 536 24.85 5.45 9.09
N THR A 537 25.90 4.82 8.58
CA THR A 537 26.35 5.01 7.20
C THR A 537 25.90 3.78 6.41
N LEU A 538 25.03 3.98 5.44
CA LEU A 538 24.37 2.95 4.63
C LEU A 538 24.79 3.10 3.16
N PRO A 539 25.94 2.56 2.74
CA PRO A 539 26.44 2.70 1.38
C PRO A 539 25.42 2.24 0.34
N MET A 540 25.19 3.08 -0.68
CA MET A 540 24.24 2.86 -1.77
C MET A 540 24.95 2.82 -3.13
N PRO A 541 25.87 1.88 -3.38
CA PRO A 541 26.41 1.71 -4.72
C PRO A 541 25.28 1.31 -5.69
N VAL A 542 25.44 1.68 -6.95
CA VAL A 542 24.54 1.19 -7.99
C VAL A 542 24.77 -0.31 -8.17
N ARG A 543 23.69 -1.08 -8.11
CA ARG A 543 23.73 -2.53 -8.19
C ARG A 543 22.92 -3.06 -9.36
N ARG A 544 23.38 -4.18 -9.91
CA ARG A 544 22.60 -5.03 -10.82
C ARG A 544 21.75 -5.99 -9.99
N VAL A 545 20.49 -6.12 -10.34
CA VAL A 545 19.57 -7.08 -9.72
C VAL A 545 19.12 -8.08 -10.76
N TYR A 546 19.22 -9.35 -10.42
CA TYR A 546 18.80 -10.46 -11.27
C TYR A 546 17.53 -11.09 -10.70
N GLY A 547 16.61 -11.47 -11.58
CA GLY A 547 15.43 -12.24 -11.17
C GLY A 547 15.77 -13.69 -10.84
N ASN A 548 14.94 -14.31 -10.00
CA ASN A 548 15.01 -15.76 -9.80
C ASN A 548 14.88 -16.46 -11.18
N PRO A 549 15.71 -17.49 -11.49
CA PRO A 549 15.64 -18.21 -12.76
C PRO A 549 14.26 -18.79 -13.11
N LEU A 550 13.40 -19.00 -12.13
CA LEU A 550 12.01 -19.44 -12.34
C LEU A 550 11.10 -18.33 -12.90
N VAL A 551 11.50 -17.06 -12.84
CA VAL A 551 10.76 -15.94 -13.43
C VAL A 551 11.14 -15.78 -14.89
N ARG A 552 10.39 -16.44 -15.78
CA ARG A 552 10.68 -16.48 -17.24
C ARG A 552 10.73 -15.10 -17.90
N HIS A 553 9.97 -14.14 -17.38
CA HIS A 553 9.81 -12.80 -17.99
C HIS A 553 11.06 -11.91 -17.86
N VAL A 554 11.99 -12.28 -17.00
CA VAL A 554 13.22 -11.52 -16.78
C VAL A 554 14.49 -12.30 -17.14
N ALA A 555 14.33 -13.46 -17.80
CA ALA A 555 15.46 -14.26 -18.28
C ALA A 555 16.34 -13.44 -19.25
N GLY A 556 17.66 -13.41 -19.03
CA GLY A 556 18.62 -12.63 -19.81
C GLY A 556 18.51 -11.11 -19.64
N LYS A 557 17.84 -10.66 -18.57
CA LYS A 557 17.66 -9.24 -18.25
C LYS A 557 18.23 -8.91 -16.88
N VAL A 558 18.51 -7.64 -16.68
CA VAL A 558 19.00 -7.07 -15.43
C VAL A 558 18.24 -5.81 -15.09
N ALA A 559 17.93 -5.60 -13.82
CA ALA A 559 17.42 -4.34 -13.31
C ALA A 559 18.51 -3.54 -12.59
N VAL A 560 18.34 -2.23 -12.47
CA VAL A 560 19.27 -1.32 -11.80
C VAL A 560 18.64 -0.79 -10.53
N GLN A 561 19.37 -0.91 -9.42
CA GLN A 561 18.95 -0.48 -8.09
C GLN A 561 20.02 0.38 -7.42
N ARG A 562 19.59 1.41 -6.67
CA ARG A 562 20.44 2.17 -5.74
C ARG A 562 19.70 2.42 -4.44
N GLY A 563 20.22 1.89 -3.33
CA GLY A 563 19.47 1.90 -2.06
C GLY A 563 18.09 1.25 -2.20
N PRO A 564 17.02 1.85 -1.66
CA PRO A 564 15.67 1.31 -1.79
C PRO A 564 15.03 1.54 -3.18
N LEU A 565 15.65 2.35 -4.05
CA LEU A 565 15.07 2.78 -5.33
C LEU A 565 15.40 1.82 -6.46
N ILE A 566 14.36 1.48 -7.23
CA ILE A 566 14.47 0.83 -8.53
C ILE A 566 14.51 1.90 -9.61
N TYR A 567 15.32 1.67 -10.65
CA TYR A 567 15.51 2.59 -11.75
C TYR A 567 14.97 2.01 -13.06
N CYS A 568 14.53 2.89 -13.94
CA CYS A 568 14.04 2.50 -15.28
C CYS A 568 14.65 3.37 -16.38
N LEU A 569 14.58 2.86 -17.60
CA LEU A 569 14.79 3.63 -18.82
C LEU A 569 13.47 4.26 -19.22
N GLU A 570 13.52 5.53 -19.67
CA GLU A 570 12.40 6.23 -20.30
C GLU A 570 12.79 6.65 -21.74
N GLN A 571 11.81 6.64 -22.65
CA GLN A 571 12.00 7.07 -24.03
C GLN A 571 12.58 8.47 -24.14
N ALA A 572 12.16 9.38 -23.25
CA ALA A 572 12.61 10.78 -23.25
C ALA A 572 14.13 10.95 -23.16
N ASP A 573 14.83 10.02 -22.48
CA ASP A 573 16.29 10.08 -22.32
C ASP A 573 17.03 9.14 -23.28
N ASN A 574 16.37 8.06 -23.72
CA ASN A 574 17.03 6.95 -24.38
C ASN A 574 16.55 6.70 -25.84
N GLY A 575 15.57 7.48 -26.31
CA GLY A 575 14.94 7.26 -27.61
C GLY A 575 13.92 6.10 -27.59
N GLU A 576 13.27 5.89 -28.73
CA GLU A 576 12.27 4.81 -28.93
C GLU A 576 12.90 3.42 -28.92
N GLN A 577 12.06 2.39 -28.85
CA GLN A 577 12.45 0.97 -28.91
C GLN A 577 13.41 0.60 -27.78
N LEU A 578 13.02 0.87 -26.54
CA LEU A 578 13.82 0.56 -25.35
C LEU A 578 14.19 -0.93 -25.25
N HIS A 579 13.38 -1.83 -25.86
CA HIS A 579 13.66 -3.27 -25.93
C HIS A 579 14.91 -3.62 -26.75
N ASN A 580 15.40 -2.69 -27.57
CA ASN A 580 16.64 -2.82 -28.34
C ASN A 580 17.89 -2.31 -27.62
N LEU A 581 17.74 -1.88 -26.37
CA LEU A 581 18.83 -1.46 -25.52
C LEU A 581 19.40 -2.64 -24.73
N TRP A 582 20.71 -2.70 -24.65
CA TRP A 582 21.47 -3.75 -23.98
C TRP A 582 22.48 -3.12 -23.04
N LEU A 583 22.59 -3.66 -21.84
CA LEU A 583 23.54 -3.26 -20.82
C LEU A 583 24.67 -4.32 -20.72
N PRO A 584 25.88 -4.06 -21.21
CA PRO A 584 26.99 -5.00 -21.10
C PRO A 584 27.27 -5.36 -19.64
N ALA A 585 27.56 -6.63 -19.34
CA ALA A 585 27.91 -7.08 -18.00
C ALA A 585 29.12 -6.33 -17.42
N SER A 586 30.04 -5.89 -18.30
CA SER A 586 31.23 -5.10 -17.94
C SER A 586 30.97 -3.59 -17.76
N ALA A 587 29.76 -3.08 -18.11
CA ALA A 587 29.47 -1.66 -18.03
C ALA A 587 29.50 -1.18 -16.57
N THR A 588 30.20 -0.07 -16.34
CA THR A 588 30.25 0.62 -15.06
C THR A 588 29.18 1.71 -14.99
N PHE A 589 28.71 2.00 -13.78
CA PHE A 589 27.71 3.01 -13.52
C PHE A 589 28.35 4.29 -13.01
N ARG A 590 27.80 5.43 -13.40
CA ARG A 590 28.07 6.73 -12.80
C ARG A 590 26.77 7.37 -12.33
N THR A 591 26.79 8.04 -11.21
CA THR A 591 25.67 8.80 -10.67
C THR A 591 25.87 10.29 -10.90
N PHE A 592 24.76 11.03 -11.06
CA PHE A 592 24.77 12.49 -11.17
C PHE A 592 23.45 13.07 -10.66
N GLU A 593 23.45 14.33 -10.30
CA GLU A 593 22.25 15.03 -9.87
C GLU A 593 21.35 15.36 -11.07
N GLY A 594 20.06 15.06 -10.96
CA GLY A 594 19.05 15.36 -11.97
C GLY A 594 18.73 16.86 -12.04
N LYS A 595 18.09 17.27 -13.15
CA LYS A 595 17.63 18.65 -13.38
C LYS A 595 16.13 18.68 -13.68
N GLY A 596 15.51 19.88 -13.60
CA GLY A 596 14.08 20.05 -13.88
C GLY A 596 13.22 19.22 -12.93
N VAL A 597 12.36 18.35 -13.45
CA VAL A 597 11.49 17.45 -12.64
C VAL A 597 12.28 16.47 -11.78
N PHE A 598 13.55 16.26 -12.08
CA PHE A 598 14.47 15.41 -11.33
C PHE A 598 15.43 16.17 -10.43
N ALA A 599 15.24 17.48 -10.23
CA ALA A 599 16.07 18.25 -9.30
C ALA A 599 16.13 17.54 -7.92
N HIS A 600 17.33 17.55 -7.33
CA HIS A 600 17.64 16.87 -6.05
C HIS A 600 17.46 15.35 -6.04
N LYS A 601 17.32 14.72 -7.20
CA LYS A 601 17.28 13.26 -7.35
C LYS A 601 18.57 12.76 -8.00
N VAL A 602 19.02 11.58 -7.62
CA VAL A 602 20.18 10.91 -8.20
C VAL A 602 19.75 10.13 -9.43
N LEU A 603 20.34 10.41 -10.58
CA LEU A 603 20.19 9.68 -11.82
C LEU A 603 21.43 8.83 -12.07
N ILE A 604 21.31 7.81 -12.93
CA ILE A 604 22.37 6.85 -13.21
C ILE A 604 22.62 6.82 -14.71
N GLN A 605 23.89 6.74 -15.11
CA GLN A 605 24.29 6.48 -16.49
C GLN A 605 25.26 5.29 -16.60
N ALA A 606 25.15 4.58 -17.72
CA ALA A 606 26.05 3.52 -18.09
C ALA A 606 26.24 3.48 -19.61
N GLU A 607 27.39 3.02 -20.08
CA GLU A 607 27.58 2.75 -21.50
C GLU A 607 26.87 1.45 -21.88
N GLY A 608 25.94 1.55 -22.81
CA GLY A 608 25.15 0.47 -23.34
C GLY A 608 25.32 0.29 -24.85
N ILE A 609 24.50 -0.57 -25.40
CA ILE A 609 24.47 -0.88 -26.81
C ILE A 609 23.03 -0.79 -27.32
N ARG A 610 22.82 -0.10 -28.43
CA ARG A 610 21.56 -0.16 -29.19
C ARG A 610 21.74 -1.14 -30.34
N LYS A 611 20.86 -2.13 -30.43
CA LYS A 611 20.76 -3.01 -31.61
C LYS A 611 19.65 -2.48 -32.51
N ALA A 612 19.97 -2.10 -33.74
CA ALA A 612 19.01 -1.58 -34.70
C ALA A 612 19.04 -2.40 -36.00
N ALA A 613 17.90 -2.58 -36.62
CA ALA A 613 17.80 -3.19 -37.93
C ALA A 613 18.52 -2.34 -39.00
N ARG A 614 19.21 -2.96 -39.92
CA ARG A 614 19.86 -2.28 -41.08
C ARG A 614 18.82 -1.71 -42.03
N GLU A 615 17.77 -2.50 -42.32
CA GLU A 615 16.67 -2.18 -43.23
C GLU A 615 15.35 -2.61 -42.59
N PRO A 616 14.76 -1.79 -41.71
CA PRO A 616 13.64 -2.20 -40.85
C PRO A 616 12.36 -2.51 -41.60
N GLU A 617 12.20 -2.11 -42.87
CA GLU A 617 10.94 -2.21 -43.61
C GLU A 617 10.85 -3.41 -44.58
N GLN A 618 11.92 -4.19 -44.74
CA GLN A 618 11.97 -5.16 -45.84
C GLN A 618 11.70 -6.62 -45.44
N GLN A 619 12.06 -7.05 -44.26
CA GLN A 619 11.89 -8.46 -43.80
C GLN A 619 11.58 -8.57 -42.33
N LEU A 620 10.68 -9.49 -41.97
CA LEU A 620 10.37 -9.84 -40.61
C LEU A 620 11.36 -10.85 -40.02
N LEU A 621 11.79 -11.83 -40.80
CA LEU A 621 12.69 -12.92 -40.39
C LEU A 621 13.96 -12.94 -41.25
N TRP A 622 15.09 -13.20 -40.58
CA TRP A 622 16.42 -13.23 -41.21
C TRP A 622 17.16 -14.51 -40.85
N HIS A 623 17.95 -15.01 -41.78
CA HIS A 623 18.94 -16.03 -41.45
C HIS A 623 20.10 -15.40 -40.68
N TYR A 624 20.78 -16.18 -39.83
CA TYR A 624 21.77 -15.65 -38.90
C TYR A 624 22.97 -14.98 -39.60
N ASP A 625 23.36 -15.45 -40.77
CA ASP A 625 24.42 -14.90 -41.63
C ASP A 625 24.04 -13.58 -42.30
N GLN A 626 22.75 -13.25 -42.31
CA GLN A 626 22.17 -12.00 -42.82
C GLN A 626 21.64 -11.12 -41.72
N ALA A 627 21.96 -11.43 -40.47
CA ALA A 627 21.41 -10.73 -39.29
C ALA A 627 21.52 -9.18 -39.42
N PRO A 628 20.39 -8.49 -39.38
CA PRO A 628 20.33 -7.07 -39.73
C PRO A 628 20.81 -6.15 -38.61
N ALA A 629 21.03 -6.68 -37.41
CA ALA A 629 21.30 -5.86 -36.24
C ALA A 629 22.68 -5.18 -36.32
N LEU A 630 22.67 -3.86 -36.29
CA LEU A 630 23.85 -3.03 -36.05
C LEU A 630 23.95 -2.77 -34.56
N ALA A 631 25.08 -3.09 -33.95
CA ALA A 631 25.38 -2.74 -32.58
C ALA A 631 26.04 -1.34 -32.57
N GLN A 632 25.43 -0.38 -31.91
CA GLN A 632 25.94 0.98 -31.75
C GLN A 632 26.08 1.32 -30.26
N PRO A 633 27.22 1.89 -29.83
CA PRO A 633 27.35 2.40 -28.47
C PRO A 633 26.29 3.48 -28.20
N GLN A 634 25.69 3.42 -27.03
CA GLN A 634 24.74 4.42 -26.57
C GLN A 634 24.83 4.58 -25.06
N THR A 635 24.94 5.81 -24.57
CA THR A 635 24.82 6.07 -23.14
C THR A 635 23.37 5.84 -22.72
N LEU A 636 23.15 4.97 -21.77
CA LEU A 636 21.85 4.71 -21.16
C LEU A 636 21.69 5.60 -19.92
N THR A 637 20.57 6.31 -19.84
CA THR A 637 20.21 7.14 -18.69
C THR A 637 19.03 6.50 -17.96
N PHE A 638 19.25 6.17 -16.69
CA PHE A 638 18.23 5.58 -15.80
C PHE A 638 17.74 6.64 -14.82
N ILE A 639 16.43 6.71 -14.67
CA ILE A 639 15.75 7.56 -13.68
C ILE A 639 15.12 6.70 -12.57
N PRO A 640 14.89 7.25 -11.36
CA PRO A 640 14.10 6.54 -10.35
C PRO A 640 12.73 6.18 -10.91
N TRP A 641 12.35 4.91 -10.84
CA TRP A 641 11.13 4.42 -11.47
C TRP A 641 9.86 5.12 -10.97
N PHE A 642 9.77 5.49 -9.71
CA PHE A 642 8.60 6.22 -9.20
C PHE A 642 8.37 7.58 -9.91
N CYS A 643 9.38 8.10 -10.60
CA CYS A 643 9.31 9.37 -11.35
C CYS A 643 8.87 9.21 -12.81
N TRP A 644 8.71 7.99 -13.33
CA TRP A 644 8.37 7.81 -14.74
C TRP A 644 7.01 8.45 -15.11
N ALA A 645 6.79 8.74 -16.39
CA ALA A 645 5.57 9.36 -16.94
C ALA A 645 5.22 10.75 -16.37
N ASN A 646 6.18 11.48 -15.80
CA ASN A 646 6.00 12.89 -15.43
C ASN A 646 6.42 13.87 -16.54
N ARG A 647 6.88 13.35 -17.69
CA ARG A 647 7.32 14.14 -18.86
C ARG A 647 6.50 13.84 -20.13
N GLY A 648 5.30 13.28 -19.97
CA GLY A 648 4.40 12.92 -21.05
C GLY A 648 4.46 11.43 -21.44
N VAL A 649 3.80 11.10 -22.55
CA VAL A 649 3.70 9.73 -23.07
C VAL A 649 5.04 9.28 -23.64
N GLY A 650 5.50 8.10 -23.28
CA GLY A 650 6.71 7.46 -23.80
C GLY A 650 6.84 6.02 -23.35
N GLU A 651 7.74 5.28 -23.99
CA GLU A 651 8.11 3.94 -23.54
C GLU A 651 8.81 4.01 -22.18
N MET A 652 8.61 2.99 -21.36
CA MET A 652 9.32 2.81 -20.09
C MET A 652 9.71 1.35 -19.92
N ARG A 653 10.88 1.09 -19.31
CA ARG A 653 11.37 -0.25 -19.06
C ARG A 653 12.29 -0.34 -17.85
N ILE A 654 11.99 -1.28 -16.92
CA ILE A 654 12.86 -1.58 -15.76
C ILE A 654 13.91 -2.64 -16.12
N TRP A 655 13.47 -3.79 -16.66
CA TRP A 655 14.33 -4.92 -16.98
C TRP A 655 14.97 -4.77 -18.35
N VAL A 656 16.27 -4.52 -18.37
CA VAL A 656 17.07 -4.26 -19.58
C VAL A 656 17.79 -5.55 -19.99
N ASN A 657 17.91 -5.81 -21.29
CA ASN A 657 18.65 -6.96 -21.77
C ASN A 657 20.14 -6.85 -21.35
N GLU A 658 20.73 -7.95 -20.90
CA GLU A 658 22.16 -8.00 -20.56
C GLU A 658 22.98 -8.61 -21.70
N ALA A 659 24.16 -8.03 -22.00
CA ALA A 659 25.07 -8.50 -23.04
C ALA A 659 26.45 -8.82 -22.49
#